data_82a16f05719909146dec45de181ffb23
#
_entry.id   82a16f05719909146dec45de181ffb23
#
_cell.length_a   1.000
_cell.length_b   1.000
_cell.length_c   1.000
_cell.angle_alpha   90.00
_cell.angle_beta   90.00
_cell.angle_gamma   90.00
#
_symmetry.space_group_name_H-M   'P 1'
#
loop_
_entity.id
_entity.type
_entity.pdbx_description
1 polymer ?
#
loop_
_entity_poly.entity_id
_entity_poly.type
_entity_poly.pdbx_seq_one_letter_code
_entity_poly.pdbx_strand_id
1 'polypeptide(L)'
;MPSPNTVAPAQGLYQPDEFKDNCGFGLIAHMKGESSHHLVETAIHSLSCMTHRGGIAADGKTGDGCGLLLAMPKQFFREEAQKLGTNLTEIFAAGTVFLNIDPALAQNAKNILNKEIAAEGLTVAAWRVVPTNNDALGEIALQSLPAFEQILVNCPMGLTEVEFNRKLFLARRRAEQQLQNDPLFYVTTLATTVITYKGLMMPAAIADFYTDLADERLKSHIVVFHQRFSTNTLPRWPLAQPFRYLAHNGEINTITANRNWALARTPKFENPLLPGLTELNPIVNRTGSDSSSLDNMLEILVGGGMDLFRALRMLVPPAWQNVETLDADLRAFYEFNSKHMEAWDGPAGLVIQDGRHAICMLDRNGLRPARWVITKNDYITLASEIGVWGYEPEDVVSKGRVGPGQILVVDTLTGKVLDTKDVSNHLKNMRPYREWLRDHAIRLKADPQLEEQLSDQGLTGDVLKAAQKMFMVTFEERDQILRPIAESGQEAVGSMGDDTPMAVLSRQVRHVTDYFRQQFAQVTNPPIDPLRESIVMSLETCLGREQNVFEQSSEHADRIIISSPVLSHSKMQQLRDVEKERAGYAVVDINLNYPEAEGLQAAVARICEEAAQAIRDGKTLLVLTDKNIREGFLPANSALVTGA
;
A
#
# COMPACT_ATOMS: atom_id res chain seq x y z
N MET A 1 -12.47 -21.79 34.17
CA MET A 1 -11.90 -20.61 33.49
C MET A 1 -12.09 -19.41 34.39
N PRO A 2 -11.09 -18.54 34.61
CA PRO A 2 -11.35 -17.29 35.34
C PRO A 2 -12.27 -16.44 34.45
N SER A 3 -13.23 -15.77 35.08
CA SER A 3 -14.19 -14.87 34.43
C SER A 3 -13.45 -13.77 33.67
N PRO A 4 -13.88 -13.33 32.49
CA PRO A 4 -13.19 -12.33 31.67
C PRO A 4 -13.14 -10.92 32.28
N ASN A 5 -13.63 -10.70 33.49
CA ASN A 5 -13.75 -9.40 34.15
C ASN A 5 -12.83 -9.18 35.35
N THR A 6 -11.78 -9.95 35.53
CA THR A 6 -10.78 -9.61 36.56
C THR A 6 -9.76 -8.64 35.94
N VAL A 7 -10.03 -7.34 36.10
CA VAL A 7 -9.05 -6.28 35.84
C VAL A 7 -7.82 -6.57 36.69
N ALA A 8 -6.66 -6.69 36.06
CA ALA A 8 -5.40 -6.89 36.76
C ALA A 8 -5.16 -5.71 37.72
N PRO A 9 -4.75 -5.94 38.98
CA PRO A 9 -4.47 -4.86 39.90
C PRO A 9 -3.35 -3.97 39.39
N ALA A 10 -3.47 -2.65 39.66
CA ALA A 10 -2.41 -1.70 39.31
C ALA A 10 -1.11 -2.11 40.03
N GLN A 11 -0.03 -2.28 39.29
CA GLN A 11 1.29 -2.61 39.81
C GLN A 11 2.35 -1.65 39.26
N GLY A 12 2.99 -0.89 40.11
CA GLY A 12 4.00 0.09 39.74
C GLY A 12 3.40 1.22 38.88
N LEU A 13 3.96 1.43 37.69
CA LEU A 13 3.49 2.42 36.72
C LEU A 13 2.37 1.91 35.82
N TYR A 14 1.96 0.65 35.94
CA TYR A 14 0.86 0.10 35.18
C TYR A 14 -0.49 0.58 35.72
N GLN A 15 -1.25 1.26 34.88
CA GLN A 15 -2.63 1.68 35.16
C GLN A 15 -3.57 0.85 34.30
N PRO A 16 -4.46 0.01 34.87
CA PRO A 16 -5.40 -0.82 34.10
C PRO A 16 -6.34 -0.01 33.22
N ASP A 17 -6.67 1.21 33.64
CA ASP A 17 -7.59 2.11 32.95
C ASP A 17 -6.90 3.02 31.94
N GLU A 18 -5.57 2.89 31.78
CA GLU A 18 -4.82 3.68 30.81
C GLU A 18 -5.16 3.22 29.39
N PHE A 19 -5.60 4.17 28.56
CA PHE A 19 -5.93 3.95 27.16
C PHE A 19 -4.68 3.52 26.37
N LYS A 20 -4.74 2.33 25.73
CA LYS A 20 -3.64 1.78 24.93
C LYS A 20 -4.04 1.71 23.47
N ASP A 21 -3.39 2.51 22.68
CA ASP A 21 -3.73 2.82 21.31
C ASP A 21 -2.95 1.97 20.29
N ASN A 22 -3.47 0.77 19.95
CA ASN A 22 -2.85 -0.14 18.99
C ASN A 22 -3.89 -0.98 18.25
N CYS A 23 -3.76 -1.13 16.90
CA CYS A 23 -4.59 -2.04 16.12
C CYS A 23 -4.37 -3.50 16.51
N GLY A 24 -5.43 -4.31 16.45
CA GLY A 24 -5.38 -5.75 16.55
C GLY A 24 -5.86 -6.40 15.25
N PHE A 25 -5.16 -7.40 14.77
CA PHE A 25 -5.57 -8.18 13.61
C PHE A 25 -5.44 -9.67 13.86
N GLY A 26 -6.20 -10.44 13.11
CA GLY A 26 -6.06 -11.88 13.13
C GLY A 26 -6.73 -12.56 11.94
N LEU A 27 -6.41 -13.84 11.84
CA LEU A 27 -6.94 -14.74 10.84
C LEU A 27 -7.09 -16.12 11.47
N ILE A 28 -8.19 -16.78 11.19
CA ILE A 28 -8.39 -18.21 11.46
C ILE A 28 -8.76 -18.91 10.17
N ALA A 29 -8.17 -20.09 9.92
CA ALA A 29 -8.51 -20.91 8.76
C ALA A 29 -8.50 -22.39 9.10
N HIS A 30 -9.38 -23.14 8.45
CA HIS A 30 -9.28 -24.61 8.39
C HIS A 30 -8.36 -24.97 7.22
N MET A 31 -7.23 -25.61 7.51
CA MET A 31 -6.13 -25.83 6.54
C MET A 31 -6.56 -26.65 5.32
N LYS A 32 -7.60 -27.50 5.44
CA LYS A 32 -8.15 -28.32 4.35
C LYS A 32 -9.43 -27.74 3.72
N GLY A 33 -9.75 -26.47 4.00
CA GLY A 33 -10.89 -25.78 3.38
C GLY A 33 -12.27 -26.22 3.87
N GLU A 34 -12.38 -26.90 5.01
CA GLU A 34 -13.68 -27.29 5.57
C GLU A 34 -14.36 -26.08 6.22
N SER A 35 -15.52 -25.71 5.68
CA SER A 35 -16.30 -24.59 6.19
C SER A 35 -17.16 -24.97 7.40
N SER A 36 -17.09 -24.20 8.47
CA SER A 36 -17.90 -24.38 9.66
C SER A 36 -18.40 -23.06 10.23
N HIS A 37 -19.54 -23.09 10.92
CA HIS A 37 -20.00 -21.93 11.71
C HIS A 37 -19.12 -21.72 12.93
N HIS A 38 -18.65 -22.80 13.54
CA HIS A 38 -17.69 -22.74 14.67
C HIS A 38 -16.46 -21.91 14.37
N LEU A 39 -15.92 -21.93 13.14
CA LEU A 39 -14.81 -21.08 12.73
C LEU A 39 -15.21 -19.60 12.75
N VAL A 40 -16.43 -19.27 12.32
CA VAL A 40 -16.97 -17.91 12.35
C VAL A 40 -17.15 -17.42 13.79
N GLU A 41 -17.75 -18.22 14.64
CA GLU A 41 -17.92 -17.94 16.08
C GLU A 41 -16.56 -17.73 16.77
N THR A 42 -15.59 -18.60 16.45
CA THR A 42 -14.23 -18.48 17.00
C THR A 42 -13.55 -17.19 16.57
N ALA A 43 -13.74 -16.76 15.32
CA ALA A 43 -13.21 -15.48 14.83
C ALA A 43 -13.86 -14.28 15.52
N ILE A 44 -15.18 -14.30 15.73
CA ILE A 44 -15.92 -13.26 16.46
C ILE A 44 -15.46 -13.19 17.91
N HIS A 45 -15.30 -14.33 18.56
CA HIS A 45 -14.78 -14.39 19.93
C HIS A 45 -13.35 -13.83 20.00
N SER A 46 -12.49 -14.22 19.08
CA SER A 46 -11.10 -13.75 19.00
C SER A 46 -11.02 -12.25 18.79
N LEU A 47 -11.88 -11.69 17.92
CA LEU A 47 -12.02 -10.26 17.72
C LEU A 47 -12.45 -9.56 19.02
N SER A 48 -13.40 -10.15 19.76
CA SER A 48 -13.85 -9.62 21.06
C SER A 48 -12.74 -9.62 22.12
N CYS A 49 -11.85 -10.60 22.11
CA CYS A 49 -10.68 -10.65 22.99
C CYS A 49 -9.69 -9.50 22.74
N MET A 50 -9.75 -8.85 21.57
CA MET A 50 -8.90 -7.71 21.21
C MET A 50 -9.56 -6.35 21.46
N THR A 51 -10.68 -6.29 22.17
CA THR A 51 -11.40 -5.03 22.47
C THR A 51 -10.50 -3.94 23.04
N HIS A 52 -9.50 -4.31 23.87
CA HIS A 52 -8.51 -3.41 24.43
C HIS A 52 -7.60 -2.73 23.40
N ARG A 53 -7.66 -3.14 22.14
CA ARG A 53 -6.88 -2.57 21.03
C ARG A 53 -7.62 -1.42 20.33
N GLY A 54 -8.91 -1.24 20.56
CA GLY A 54 -9.72 -0.21 19.93
C GLY A 54 -10.09 0.93 20.86
N GLY A 55 -10.42 2.09 20.28
CA GLY A 55 -10.99 3.22 20.99
C GLY A 55 -12.49 3.07 21.16
N ILE A 56 -12.99 3.65 22.26
CA ILE A 56 -14.41 3.76 22.56
C ILE A 56 -14.75 5.24 22.56
N ALA A 57 -15.78 5.63 21.83
CA ALA A 57 -16.25 7.01 21.77
C ALA A 57 -16.93 7.43 23.09
N ALA A 58 -17.24 8.73 23.21
CA ALA A 58 -17.81 9.31 24.43
C ALA A 58 -19.18 8.73 24.83
N ASP A 59 -19.90 8.09 23.90
CA ASP A 59 -21.17 7.40 24.18
C ASP A 59 -21.01 6.03 24.85
N GLY A 60 -19.78 5.56 25.02
CA GLY A 60 -19.45 4.28 25.66
C GLY A 60 -19.81 3.02 24.86
N LYS A 61 -20.31 3.15 23.63
CA LYS A 61 -20.76 2.06 22.76
C LYS A 61 -20.16 2.10 21.36
N THR A 62 -19.95 3.29 20.79
CA THR A 62 -19.35 3.43 19.46
C THR A 62 -17.88 3.05 19.51
N GLY A 63 -17.49 2.05 18.74
CA GLY A 63 -16.09 1.69 18.51
C GLY A 63 -15.52 2.47 17.33
N ASP A 64 -14.22 2.57 17.27
CA ASP A 64 -13.49 3.20 16.15
C ASP A 64 -13.40 2.32 14.90
N GLY A 65 -13.96 1.13 14.95
CA GLY A 65 -14.19 0.24 13.81
C GLY A 65 -13.69 -1.16 14.01
N CYS A 66 -14.49 -2.13 13.59
CA CYS A 66 -14.10 -3.54 13.52
C CYS A 66 -14.76 -4.24 12.33
N GLY A 67 -14.32 -5.44 12.03
CA GLY A 67 -14.94 -6.21 10.96
C GLY A 67 -14.33 -7.59 10.73
N LEU A 68 -15.04 -8.32 9.89
CA LEU A 68 -14.75 -9.69 9.45
C LEU A 68 -14.75 -9.74 7.92
N LEU A 69 -13.75 -10.39 7.33
CA LEU A 69 -13.75 -10.82 5.93
C LEU A 69 -13.80 -12.34 5.90
N LEU A 70 -14.88 -12.90 5.38
CA LEU A 70 -15.13 -14.33 5.34
C LEU A 70 -14.87 -14.88 3.94
N ALA A 71 -14.30 -16.08 3.83
CA ALA A 71 -14.44 -16.84 2.60
C ALA A 71 -15.93 -17.11 2.35
N MET A 72 -16.36 -17.00 1.09
CA MET A 72 -17.77 -16.94 0.68
C MET A 72 -18.62 -18.08 1.25
N PRO A 73 -19.64 -17.81 2.06
CA PRO A 73 -20.58 -18.79 2.58
C PRO A 73 -21.63 -19.16 1.51
N LYS A 74 -21.19 -19.92 0.48
CA LYS A 74 -21.97 -20.16 -0.74
C LYS A 74 -23.35 -20.77 -0.48
N GLN A 75 -23.46 -21.70 0.48
CA GLN A 75 -24.74 -22.35 0.78
C GLN A 75 -25.74 -21.36 1.42
N PHE A 76 -25.27 -20.55 2.36
CA PHE A 76 -26.09 -19.50 2.98
C PHE A 76 -26.73 -18.58 1.94
N PHE A 77 -25.93 -18.05 1.00
CA PHE A 77 -26.47 -17.14 -0.03
C PHE A 77 -27.41 -17.84 -1.02
N ARG A 78 -27.23 -19.13 -1.32
CA ARG A 78 -28.18 -19.88 -2.14
C ARG A 78 -29.54 -19.98 -1.47
N GLU A 79 -29.57 -20.27 -0.18
CA GLU A 79 -30.83 -20.37 0.58
C GLU A 79 -31.50 -19.00 0.76
N GLU A 80 -30.72 -17.94 0.99
CA GLU A 80 -31.26 -16.58 1.05
C GLU A 80 -31.82 -16.12 -0.30
N ALA A 81 -31.18 -16.44 -1.42
CA ALA A 81 -31.71 -16.16 -2.75
C ALA A 81 -33.03 -16.90 -3.03
N GLN A 82 -33.15 -18.17 -2.59
CA GLN A 82 -34.39 -18.91 -2.71
C GLN A 82 -35.55 -18.28 -1.93
N LYS A 83 -35.28 -17.70 -0.74
CA LYS A 83 -36.29 -16.95 0.03
C LYS A 83 -36.75 -15.68 -0.73
N LEU A 84 -35.89 -15.11 -1.56
CA LEU A 84 -36.20 -13.97 -2.43
C LEU A 84 -36.86 -14.38 -3.78
N GLY A 85 -37.13 -15.68 -3.96
CA GLY A 85 -37.79 -16.20 -5.17
C GLY A 85 -36.86 -16.34 -6.38
N THR A 86 -35.53 -16.34 -6.18
CA THR A 86 -34.55 -16.51 -7.26
C THR A 86 -33.56 -17.64 -6.96
N ASN A 87 -32.90 -18.13 -8.02
CA ASN A 87 -31.85 -19.15 -7.88
C ASN A 87 -30.51 -18.60 -8.34
N LEU A 88 -29.47 -18.95 -7.61
CA LEU A 88 -28.09 -18.64 -7.98
C LEU A 88 -27.49 -19.74 -8.83
N THR A 89 -26.72 -19.37 -9.83
CA THR A 89 -25.92 -20.26 -10.67
C THR A 89 -24.83 -20.97 -9.85
N GLU A 90 -24.16 -21.97 -10.42
CA GLU A 90 -23.06 -22.66 -9.74
C GLU A 90 -21.97 -21.70 -9.30
N ILE A 91 -21.54 -20.83 -10.19
CA ILE A 91 -20.67 -19.69 -9.89
C ILE A 91 -21.56 -18.45 -9.76
N PHE A 92 -21.51 -17.80 -8.64
CA PHE A 92 -22.18 -16.52 -8.37
C PHE A 92 -21.31 -15.64 -7.50
N ALA A 93 -21.60 -14.35 -7.47
CA ALA A 93 -20.98 -13.40 -6.58
C ALA A 93 -21.98 -12.81 -5.60
N ALA A 94 -21.50 -12.49 -4.41
CA ALA A 94 -22.22 -11.67 -3.44
C ALA A 94 -21.37 -10.46 -3.05
N GLY A 95 -22.03 -9.35 -2.75
CA GLY A 95 -21.33 -8.14 -2.29
C GLY A 95 -22.16 -7.37 -1.28
N THR A 96 -21.54 -6.92 -0.19
CA THR A 96 -22.19 -6.03 0.77
C THR A 96 -21.98 -4.58 0.32
N VAL A 97 -23.09 -3.85 0.20
CA VAL A 97 -23.13 -2.46 -0.28
C VAL A 97 -23.70 -1.57 0.81
N PHE A 98 -22.95 -0.54 1.15
CA PHE A 98 -23.45 0.56 1.98
C PHE A 98 -24.16 1.55 1.07
N LEU A 99 -25.36 1.93 1.42
CA LEU A 99 -26.23 2.81 0.66
C LEU A 99 -26.59 4.03 1.49
N ASN A 100 -27.00 5.10 0.81
CA ASN A 100 -27.57 6.26 1.46
C ASN A 100 -28.87 5.90 2.18
N ILE A 101 -29.12 6.56 3.32
CA ILE A 101 -30.38 6.41 4.07
C ILE A 101 -31.58 7.06 3.35
N ASP A 102 -31.33 8.00 2.44
CA ASP A 102 -32.36 8.55 1.55
C ASP A 102 -32.73 7.49 0.50
N PRO A 103 -34.00 7.05 0.45
CA PRO A 103 -34.42 5.99 -0.47
C PRO A 103 -34.21 6.32 -1.95
N ALA A 104 -34.27 7.60 -2.34
CA ALA A 104 -34.08 8.01 -3.71
C ALA A 104 -32.59 7.91 -4.11
N LEU A 105 -31.68 8.33 -3.24
CA LEU A 105 -30.25 8.19 -3.45
C LEU A 105 -29.82 6.72 -3.43
N ALA A 106 -30.36 5.93 -2.49
CA ALA A 106 -30.11 4.49 -2.43
C ALA A 106 -30.58 3.79 -3.73
N GLN A 107 -31.78 4.10 -4.21
CA GLN A 107 -32.29 3.51 -5.45
C GLN A 107 -31.47 3.95 -6.67
N ASN A 108 -31.03 5.21 -6.72
CA ASN A 108 -30.15 5.69 -7.78
C ASN A 108 -28.81 4.95 -7.78
N ALA A 109 -28.20 4.73 -6.61
CA ALA A 109 -26.96 3.99 -6.49
C ALA A 109 -27.10 2.53 -6.96
N LYS A 110 -28.21 1.85 -6.57
CA LYS A 110 -28.52 0.50 -7.05
C LYS A 110 -28.72 0.46 -8.56
N ASN A 111 -29.41 1.47 -9.15
CA ASN A 111 -29.61 1.54 -10.59
C ASN A 111 -28.30 1.72 -11.35
N ILE A 112 -27.39 2.55 -10.86
CA ILE A 112 -26.07 2.77 -11.45
C ILE A 112 -25.26 1.47 -11.37
N LEU A 113 -25.17 0.82 -10.21
CA LEU A 113 -24.42 -0.43 -10.07
C LEU A 113 -25.02 -1.54 -10.94
N ASN A 114 -26.34 -1.67 -11.00
CA ASN A 114 -27.02 -2.63 -11.87
C ASN A 114 -26.72 -2.38 -13.36
N LYS A 115 -26.70 -1.11 -13.77
CA LYS A 115 -26.36 -0.69 -15.14
C LYS A 115 -24.92 -1.08 -15.51
N GLU A 116 -23.96 -0.81 -14.64
CA GLU A 116 -22.56 -1.15 -14.88
C GLU A 116 -22.33 -2.67 -14.91
N ILE A 117 -23.03 -3.43 -14.04
CA ILE A 117 -23.02 -4.90 -14.06
C ILE A 117 -23.60 -5.42 -15.38
N ALA A 118 -24.73 -4.86 -15.82
CA ALA A 118 -25.34 -5.25 -17.09
C ALA A 118 -24.46 -4.87 -18.31
N ALA A 119 -23.72 -3.75 -18.25
CA ALA A 119 -22.78 -3.36 -19.29
C ALA A 119 -21.63 -4.36 -19.48
N GLU A 120 -21.25 -5.09 -18.41
CA GLU A 120 -20.31 -6.20 -18.47
C GLU A 120 -20.93 -7.52 -18.95
N GLY A 121 -22.21 -7.52 -19.31
CA GLY A 121 -22.95 -8.72 -19.73
C GLY A 121 -23.33 -9.64 -18.58
N LEU A 122 -23.41 -9.13 -17.35
CA LEU A 122 -23.73 -9.86 -16.14
C LEU A 122 -25.18 -9.58 -15.72
N THR A 123 -25.75 -10.48 -14.90
CA THR A 123 -27.14 -10.36 -14.46
C THR A 123 -27.23 -10.34 -12.93
N VAL A 124 -27.79 -9.27 -12.39
CA VAL A 124 -28.14 -9.18 -10.98
C VAL A 124 -29.33 -10.12 -10.71
N ALA A 125 -29.13 -11.08 -9.82
CA ALA A 125 -30.14 -12.04 -9.42
C ALA A 125 -31.11 -11.46 -8.38
N ALA A 126 -30.58 -10.76 -7.37
CA ALA A 126 -31.38 -10.15 -6.32
C ALA A 126 -30.60 -9.07 -5.55
N TRP A 127 -31.34 -8.23 -4.86
CA TRP A 127 -30.87 -7.42 -3.75
C TRP A 127 -31.53 -7.91 -2.46
N ARG A 128 -30.72 -8.06 -1.41
CA ARG A 128 -31.13 -8.53 -0.09
C ARG A 128 -30.83 -7.44 0.95
N VAL A 129 -31.83 -7.05 1.73
CA VAL A 129 -31.58 -6.21 2.90
C VAL A 129 -30.85 -7.04 3.94
N VAL A 130 -29.71 -6.54 4.44
CA VAL A 130 -28.98 -7.20 5.52
C VAL A 130 -29.73 -6.98 6.82
N PRO A 131 -30.07 -8.03 7.57
CA PRO A 131 -30.75 -7.87 8.85
C PRO A 131 -29.77 -7.30 9.89
N THR A 132 -30.14 -6.15 10.47
CA THR A 132 -29.32 -5.43 11.45
C THR A 132 -30.15 -5.06 12.67
N ASN A 133 -29.48 -5.02 13.83
CA ASN A 133 -30.08 -4.55 15.10
C ASN A 133 -29.36 -3.25 15.55
N ASN A 134 -30.02 -2.14 15.37
CA ASN A 134 -29.46 -0.82 15.68
C ASN A 134 -29.26 -0.59 17.19
N ASP A 135 -29.93 -1.33 18.08
CA ASP A 135 -29.80 -1.21 19.53
C ASP A 135 -28.39 -1.62 20.02
N ALA A 136 -27.66 -2.39 19.20
CA ALA A 136 -26.28 -2.77 19.44
C ALA A 136 -25.28 -1.62 19.26
N LEU A 137 -25.68 -0.51 18.62
CA LEU A 137 -24.81 0.62 18.27
C LEU A 137 -24.90 1.76 19.28
N GLY A 138 -23.84 2.56 19.33
CA GLY A 138 -23.82 3.85 20.03
C GLY A 138 -24.41 4.98 19.19
N GLU A 139 -24.82 6.07 19.86
CA GLU A 139 -25.45 7.23 19.23
C GLU A 139 -24.57 7.88 18.15
N ILE A 140 -23.24 7.92 18.37
CA ILE A 140 -22.28 8.50 17.43
C ILE A 140 -22.21 7.67 16.15
N ALA A 141 -22.20 6.33 16.24
CA ALA A 141 -22.21 5.45 15.09
C ALA A 141 -23.52 5.59 14.28
N LEU A 142 -24.64 5.74 14.97
CA LEU A 142 -25.98 5.93 14.37
C LEU A 142 -26.09 7.21 13.53
N GLN A 143 -25.38 8.28 13.91
CA GLN A 143 -25.41 9.56 13.15
C GLN A 143 -24.89 9.43 11.71
N SER A 144 -24.05 8.44 11.43
CA SER A 144 -23.46 8.21 10.11
C SER A 144 -23.77 6.81 9.56
N LEU A 145 -24.79 6.15 10.12
CA LEU A 145 -25.18 4.80 9.74
C LEU A 145 -25.67 4.75 8.30
N PRO A 146 -25.07 3.94 7.41
CA PRO A 146 -25.61 3.69 6.08
C PRO A 146 -26.73 2.62 6.13
N ALA A 147 -27.50 2.50 5.07
CA ALA A 147 -28.32 1.32 4.84
C ALA A 147 -27.45 0.18 4.28
N PHE A 148 -27.75 -1.07 4.65
CA PHE A 148 -26.98 -2.24 4.26
C PHE A 148 -27.80 -3.15 3.37
N GLU A 149 -27.36 -3.33 2.14
CA GLU A 149 -27.92 -4.36 1.26
C GLU A 149 -26.81 -5.23 0.67
N GLN A 150 -27.18 -6.45 0.32
CA GLN A 150 -26.31 -7.37 -0.42
C GLN A 150 -26.83 -7.54 -1.83
N ILE A 151 -25.94 -7.39 -2.80
CA ILE A 151 -26.20 -7.67 -4.19
C ILE A 151 -25.75 -9.09 -4.52
N LEU A 152 -26.61 -9.85 -5.22
CA LEU A 152 -26.31 -11.20 -5.69
C LEU A 152 -26.27 -11.16 -7.22
N VAL A 153 -25.19 -11.67 -7.80
CA VAL A 153 -24.95 -11.64 -9.25
C VAL A 153 -24.67 -13.03 -9.77
N ASN A 154 -25.40 -13.46 -10.79
CA ASN A 154 -25.19 -14.74 -11.44
C ASN A 154 -24.08 -14.68 -12.50
N CYS A 155 -23.23 -15.70 -12.51
CA CYS A 155 -22.24 -15.89 -13.57
C CYS A 155 -22.91 -16.47 -14.81
N PRO A 156 -22.78 -15.84 -15.99
CA PRO A 156 -23.25 -16.42 -17.25
C PRO A 156 -22.51 -17.74 -17.58
N MET A 157 -23.20 -18.63 -18.29
CA MET A 157 -22.56 -19.84 -18.81
C MET A 157 -21.39 -19.49 -19.73
N GLY A 158 -20.27 -20.22 -19.57
CA GLY A 158 -19.08 -20.06 -20.40
C GLY A 158 -18.04 -19.08 -19.86
N LEU A 159 -18.33 -18.29 -18.82
CA LEU A 159 -17.32 -17.49 -18.12
C LEU A 159 -16.66 -18.31 -17.01
N THR A 160 -15.35 -18.16 -16.90
CA THR A 160 -14.60 -18.65 -15.74
C THR A 160 -14.84 -17.76 -14.52
N GLU A 161 -14.63 -18.28 -13.33
CA GLU A 161 -14.74 -17.52 -12.07
C GLU A 161 -13.80 -16.30 -12.06
N VAL A 162 -12.61 -16.41 -12.64
CA VAL A 162 -11.63 -15.32 -12.73
C VAL A 162 -12.10 -14.21 -13.67
N GLU A 163 -12.61 -14.55 -14.85
CA GLU A 163 -13.16 -13.56 -15.79
C GLU A 163 -14.38 -12.87 -15.20
N PHE A 164 -15.23 -13.62 -14.51
CA PHE A 164 -16.40 -13.06 -13.83
C PHE A 164 -16.00 -12.04 -12.76
N ASN A 165 -15.02 -12.35 -11.89
CA ASN A 165 -14.52 -11.41 -10.88
C ASN A 165 -13.90 -10.15 -11.51
N ARG A 166 -13.19 -10.25 -12.64
CA ARG A 166 -12.67 -9.07 -13.38
C ARG A 166 -13.79 -8.15 -13.87
N LYS A 167 -14.85 -8.71 -14.43
CA LYS A 167 -16.02 -7.94 -14.86
C LYS A 167 -16.72 -7.26 -13.69
N LEU A 168 -16.89 -7.96 -12.57
CA LEU A 168 -17.44 -7.39 -11.34
C LEU A 168 -16.57 -6.25 -10.81
N PHE A 169 -15.25 -6.39 -10.84
CA PHE A 169 -14.31 -5.33 -10.47
C PHE A 169 -14.52 -4.08 -11.33
N LEU A 170 -14.56 -4.21 -12.65
CA LEU A 170 -14.75 -3.08 -13.57
C LEU A 170 -16.10 -2.40 -13.35
N ALA A 171 -17.20 -3.18 -13.26
CA ALA A 171 -18.54 -2.66 -13.01
C ALA A 171 -18.62 -1.87 -11.70
N ARG A 172 -18.06 -2.44 -10.62
CA ARG A 172 -18.00 -1.78 -9.32
C ARG A 172 -17.20 -0.48 -9.37
N ARG A 173 -16.01 -0.48 -9.97
CA ARG A 173 -15.15 0.70 -10.04
C ARG A 173 -15.79 1.84 -10.84
N ARG A 174 -16.48 1.52 -11.95
CA ARG A 174 -17.24 2.54 -12.72
C ARG A 174 -18.42 3.10 -11.93
N ALA A 175 -19.12 2.25 -11.18
CA ALA A 175 -20.20 2.72 -10.32
C ALA A 175 -19.66 3.60 -9.18
N GLU A 176 -18.56 3.22 -8.50
CA GLU A 176 -17.89 4.02 -7.47
C GLU A 176 -17.45 5.39 -8.01
N GLN A 177 -16.95 5.45 -9.25
CA GLN A 177 -16.54 6.69 -9.90
C GLN A 177 -17.73 7.63 -10.15
N GLN A 178 -18.86 7.09 -10.62
CA GLN A 178 -20.09 7.88 -10.84
C GLN A 178 -20.72 8.37 -9.53
N LEU A 179 -20.57 7.60 -8.45
CA LEU A 179 -21.17 7.86 -7.14
C LEU A 179 -20.18 8.49 -6.13
N GLN A 180 -19.05 9.00 -6.59
CA GLN A 180 -17.99 9.56 -5.72
C GLN A 180 -18.46 10.72 -4.81
N ASN A 181 -19.57 11.37 -5.16
CA ASN A 181 -20.17 12.46 -4.38
C ASN A 181 -21.20 11.99 -3.34
N ASP A 182 -21.56 10.71 -3.31
CA ASP A 182 -22.39 10.13 -2.25
C ASP A 182 -21.48 9.58 -1.12
N PRO A 183 -21.41 10.26 0.04
CA PRO A 183 -20.47 9.89 1.10
C PRO A 183 -20.82 8.58 1.81
N LEU A 184 -22.04 8.08 1.64
CA LEU A 184 -22.52 6.84 2.25
C LEU A 184 -22.45 5.65 1.29
N PHE A 185 -22.29 5.89 -0.02
CA PHE A 185 -22.15 4.80 -0.98
C PHE A 185 -20.76 4.16 -0.89
N TYR A 186 -20.74 2.86 -0.64
CA TYR A 186 -19.50 2.09 -0.64
C TYR A 186 -19.76 0.59 -0.87
N VAL A 187 -19.07 0.00 -1.82
CA VAL A 187 -19.13 -1.47 -2.03
C VAL A 187 -17.98 -2.10 -1.25
N THR A 188 -18.30 -2.79 -0.15
CA THR A 188 -17.28 -3.36 0.72
C THR A 188 -16.55 -4.51 0.04
N THR A 189 -17.32 -5.43 -0.56
CA THR A 189 -16.87 -6.54 -1.42
C THR A 189 -17.90 -6.77 -2.50
N LEU A 190 -17.48 -7.26 -3.66
CA LEU A 190 -18.34 -7.84 -4.70
C LEU A 190 -17.51 -8.88 -5.45
N ALA A 191 -17.59 -10.12 -5.01
CA ALA A 191 -16.73 -11.21 -5.47
C ALA A 191 -17.39 -12.58 -5.31
N THR A 192 -16.83 -13.59 -5.94
CA THR A 192 -17.23 -14.98 -5.80
C THR A 192 -16.61 -15.67 -4.56
N THR A 193 -15.55 -15.07 -4.00
CA THR A 193 -14.64 -15.74 -3.07
C THR A 193 -14.73 -15.23 -1.64
N VAL A 194 -15.15 -13.97 -1.43
CA VAL A 194 -15.15 -13.34 -0.11
C VAL A 194 -16.35 -12.43 0.11
N ILE A 195 -16.72 -12.23 1.38
CA ILE A 195 -17.75 -11.27 1.83
C ILE A 195 -17.33 -10.59 3.13
N THR A 196 -17.68 -9.32 3.30
CA THR A 196 -17.29 -8.51 4.46
C THR A 196 -18.49 -8.07 5.30
N TYR A 197 -18.36 -8.18 6.62
CA TYR A 197 -19.21 -7.54 7.64
C TYR A 197 -18.34 -6.62 8.50
N LYS A 198 -18.60 -5.32 8.50
CA LYS A 198 -17.76 -4.32 9.18
C LYS A 198 -18.51 -3.06 9.55
N GLY A 199 -17.98 -2.30 10.52
CA GLY A 199 -18.59 -1.02 10.86
C GLY A 199 -18.00 -0.34 12.09
N LEU A 200 -18.63 0.75 12.50
CA LEU A 200 -18.25 1.56 13.65
C LEU A 200 -18.90 1.04 14.93
N MET A 201 -18.44 -0.09 15.41
CA MET A 201 -18.94 -0.72 16.63
C MET A 201 -17.82 -1.37 17.42
N MET A 202 -18.13 -1.69 18.67
CA MET A 202 -17.26 -2.52 19.49
C MET A 202 -17.24 -3.97 18.96
N PRO A 203 -16.13 -4.70 19.09
CA PRO A 203 -16.02 -6.09 18.63
C PRO A 203 -17.11 -7.01 19.14
N ALA A 204 -17.47 -6.89 20.42
CA ALA A 204 -18.51 -7.70 21.05
C ALA A 204 -19.91 -7.47 20.44
N ALA A 205 -20.14 -6.30 19.84
CA ALA A 205 -21.43 -5.93 19.26
C ALA A 205 -21.61 -6.40 17.81
N ILE A 206 -20.56 -6.91 17.13
CA ILE A 206 -20.64 -7.18 15.68
C ILE A 206 -21.68 -8.24 15.31
N ALA A 207 -21.79 -9.32 16.12
CA ALA A 207 -22.77 -10.36 15.91
C ALA A 207 -24.18 -9.96 16.38
N ASP A 208 -24.26 -9.09 17.38
CA ASP A 208 -25.54 -8.52 17.83
C ASP A 208 -26.10 -7.54 16.79
N PHE A 209 -25.23 -6.80 16.10
CA PHE A 209 -25.60 -5.87 15.04
C PHE A 209 -25.95 -6.59 13.73
N TYR A 210 -25.04 -7.42 13.21
CA TYR A 210 -25.28 -8.21 12.00
C TYR A 210 -25.82 -9.60 12.38
N THR A 211 -27.13 -9.74 12.44
CA THR A 211 -27.78 -10.98 12.92
C THR A 211 -27.52 -12.20 12.02
N ASP A 212 -27.08 -12.00 10.77
CA ASP A 212 -26.58 -13.06 9.89
C ASP A 212 -25.42 -13.83 10.51
N LEU A 213 -24.57 -13.16 11.29
CA LEU A 213 -23.38 -13.77 11.90
C LEU A 213 -23.71 -14.80 12.98
N ALA A 214 -24.93 -14.79 13.51
CA ALA A 214 -25.45 -15.78 14.46
C ALA A 214 -26.17 -16.96 13.77
N ASP A 215 -26.33 -16.93 12.44
CA ASP A 215 -27.00 -17.99 11.68
C ASP A 215 -26.04 -19.16 11.45
N GLU A 216 -26.36 -20.34 11.99
CA GLU A 216 -25.57 -21.57 11.87
C GLU A 216 -25.29 -22.01 10.41
N ARG A 217 -26.07 -21.51 9.45
CA ARG A 217 -25.89 -21.77 8.01
C ARG A 217 -24.76 -20.94 7.42
N LEU A 218 -24.37 -19.81 8.08
CA LEU A 218 -23.29 -18.96 7.66
C LEU A 218 -21.96 -19.61 8.08
N LYS A 219 -21.39 -20.37 7.15
CA LYS A 219 -20.18 -21.18 7.35
C LYS A 219 -19.03 -20.64 6.50
N SER A 220 -17.83 -20.59 7.05
CA SER A 220 -16.62 -20.18 6.35
C SER A 220 -15.45 -21.09 6.74
N HIS A 221 -14.44 -21.16 5.87
CA HIS A 221 -13.18 -21.88 6.13
C HIS A 221 -11.98 -20.95 6.31
N ILE A 222 -12.14 -19.64 6.02
CA ILE A 222 -11.17 -18.58 6.33
C ILE A 222 -11.94 -17.37 6.81
N VAL A 223 -11.53 -16.81 7.95
CA VAL A 223 -12.01 -15.51 8.43
C VAL A 223 -10.82 -14.64 8.82
N VAL A 224 -10.68 -13.49 8.17
CA VAL A 224 -9.79 -12.40 8.61
C VAL A 224 -10.59 -11.44 9.45
N PHE A 225 -10.03 -10.97 10.55
CA PHE A 225 -10.69 -10.02 11.44
C PHE A 225 -9.72 -8.92 11.88
N HIS A 226 -10.29 -7.76 12.19
CA HIS A 226 -9.52 -6.60 12.55
C HIS A 226 -10.28 -5.73 13.55
N GLN A 227 -9.54 -5.21 14.53
CA GLN A 227 -10.00 -4.22 15.48
C GLN A 227 -9.25 -2.91 15.26
N ARG A 228 -10.01 -1.82 15.18
CA ARG A 228 -9.59 -0.46 14.94
C ARG A 228 -9.37 -0.13 13.45
N PHE A 229 -9.35 1.14 13.12
CA PHE A 229 -9.05 1.69 11.80
C PHE A 229 -7.67 2.40 11.80
N SER A 230 -7.25 2.96 10.64
CA SER A 230 -5.97 3.67 10.53
C SER A 230 -5.91 4.92 11.42
N THR A 231 -4.78 5.13 12.11
CA THR A 231 -4.56 6.21 13.07
C THR A 231 -4.63 7.63 12.48
N ASN A 232 -4.42 7.78 11.19
CA ASN A 232 -4.33 9.08 10.50
C ASN A 232 -5.61 9.51 9.78
N THR A 233 -6.73 8.79 10.01
CA THR A 233 -8.02 9.10 9.40
C THR A 233 -9.13 9.14 10.45
N LEU A 234 -10.13 10.00 10.25
CA LEU A 234 -11.33 9.98 11.09
C LEU A 234 -12.11 8.67 10.87
N PRO A 235 -12.66 8.06 11.94
CA PRO A 235 -13.51 6.87 11.84
C PRO A 235 -14.69 7.10 10.90
N ARG A 236 -14.85 6.22 9.93
CA ARG A 236 -16.00 6.16 9.02
C ARG A 236 -16.31 4.72 8.67
N TRP A 237 -17.58 4.41 8.45
CA TRP A 237 -18.06 3.07 8.12
C TRP A 237 -17.25 2.36 7.02
N PRO A 238 -16.94 3.00 5.86
CA PRO A 238 -16.15 2.37 4.81
C PRO A 238 -14.71 2.04 5.20
N LEU A 239 -14.13 2.79 6.15
CA LEU A 239 -12.73 2.69 6.53
C LEU A 239 -12.45 1.64 7.61
N ALA A 240 -13.50 1.08 8.26
CA ALA A 240 -13.33 -0.09 9.11
C ALA A 240 -12.71 -1.24 8.28
N GLN A 241 -11.75 -1.94 8.89
CA GLN A 241 -11.10 -3.10 8.27
C GLN A 241 -11.80 -4.40 8.70
N PRO A 242 -11.66 -5.50 7.92
CA PRO A 242 -10.85 -5.70 6.71
C PRO A 242 -11.39 -5.01 5.45
N PHE A 243 -10.50 -4.88 4.44
CA PHE A 243 -10.90 -4.49 3.09
C PHE A 243 -11.21 -5.73 2.23
N ARG A 244 -10.95 -5.68 0.89
CA ARG A 244 -11.35 -6.75 -0.05
C ARG A 244 -10.42 -7.96 -0.01
N TYR A 245 -9.15 -7.74 0.31
CA TYR A 245 -8.13 -8.77 0.43
C TYR A 245 -7.50 -8.81 1.82
N LEU A 246 -7.31 -7.64 2.45
CA LEU A 246 -6.40 -7.52 3.58
C LEU A 246 -6.97 -6.80 4.80
N ALA A 247 -6.37 -7.11 5.94
CA ALA A 247 -6.34 -6.24 7.11
C ALA A 247 -4.89 -5.90 7.47
N HIS A 248 -4.68 -4.66 7.93
CA HIS A 248 -3.37 -4.07 8.14
C HIS A 248 -3.26 -3.51 9.55
N ASN A 249 -2.22 -3.92 10.26
CA ASN A 249 -1.78 -3.33 11.51
C ASN A 249 -0.46 -2.59 11.28
N GLY A 250 -0.51 -1.29 11.29
CA GLY A 250 0.66 -0.45 11.06
C GLY A 250 0.33 0.84 10.33
N GLU A 251 1.30 1.33 9.60
CA GLU A 251 1.21 2.57 8.83
C GLU A 251 2.12 2.51 7.61
N ILE A 252 1.56 2.77 6.43
CA ILE A 252 2.35 2.94 5.21
C ILE A 252 2.87 4.39 5.19
N ASN A 253 4.11 4.58 5.61
CA ASN A 253 4.71 5.91 5.74
C ASN A 253 4.84 6.63 4.40
N THR A 254 5.03 5.88 3.32
CA THR A 254 5.21 6.39 1.95
C THR A 254 3.91 6.63 1.20
N ILE A 255 2.74 6.57 1.86
CA ILE A 255 1.42 6.58 1.23
C ILE A 255 1.18 7.73 0.26
N THR A 256 1.64 8.94 0.57
CA THR A 256 1.48 10.10 -0.32
C THR A 256 2.23 9.88 -1.63
N ALA A 257 3.47 9.40 -1.57
CA ALA A 257 4.25 9.07 -2.75
C ALA A 257 3.63 7.92 -3.54
N ASN A 258 3.17 6.85 -2.87
CA ASN A 258 2.52 5.71 -3.52
C ASN A 258 1.26 6.11 -4.30
N ARG A 259 0.42 6.98 -3.73
CA ARG A 259 -0.76 7.53 -4.40
C ARG A 259 -0.40 8.39 -5.61
N ASN A 260 0.64 9.22 -5.48
CA ASN A 260 1.13 10.05 -6.57
C ASN A 260 1.72 9.22 -7.71
N TRP A 261 2.48 8.18 -7.39
CA TRP A 261 3.00 7.22 -8.37
C TRP A 261 1.87 6.44 -9.06
N ALA A 262 0.87 5.99 -8.31
CA ALA A 262 -0.31 5.34 -8.90
C ALA A 262 -1.01 6.26 -9.91
N LEU A 263 -1.16 7.54 -9.59
CA LEU A 263 -1.72 8.54 -10.50
C LEU A 263 -0.86 8.72 -11.74
N ALA A 264 0.45 8.92 -11.58
CA ALA A 264 1.39 9.14 -12.67
C ALA A 264 1.47 7.92 -13.62
N ARG A 265 1.33 6.71 -13.09
CA ARG A 265 1.37 5.45 -13.86
C ARG A 265 0.03 5.04 -14.46
N THR A 266 -1.09 5.67 -14.08
CA THR A 266 -2.41 5.29 -14.59
C THR A 266 -2.43 5.12 -16.11
N PRO A 267 -1.84 6.01 -16.94
CA PRO A 267 -1.82 5.83 -18.40
C PRO A 267 -1.05 4.60 -18.88
N LYS A 268 -0.18 4.02 -18.05
CA LYS A 268 0.63 2.82 -18.36
C LYS A 268 0.00 1.52 -17.88
N PHE A 269 -1.12 1.58 -17.15
CA PHE A 269 -1.82 0.40 -16.65
C PHE A 269 -2.78 -0.20 -17.69
N GLU A 270 -2.39 -0.13 -18.96
CA GLU A 270 -3.11 -0.86 -20.01
C GLU A 270 -3.02 -2.36 -19.76
N ASN A 271 -4.18 -3.02 -19.74
CA ASN A 271 -4.25 -4.45 -19.51
C ASN A 271 -5.44 -5.05 -20.26
N PRO A 272 -5.22 -6.02 -21.19
CA PRO A 272 -6.31 -6.64 -21.94
C PRO A 272 -7.27 -7.46 -21.04
N LEU A 273 -6.85 -7.86 -19.84
CA LEU A 273 -7.70 -8.54 -18.86
C LEU A 273 -8.60 -7.58 -18.08
N LEU A 274 -8.26 -6.30 -18.06
CA LEU A 274 -9.02 -5.21 -17.42
C LEU A 274 -9.21 -4.04 -18.40
N PRO A 275 -10.01 -4.21 -19.47
CA PRO A 275 -10.19 -3.18 -20.48
C PRO A 275 -10.79 -1.90 -19.87
N GLY A 276 -10.24 -0.75 -20.23
CA GLY A 276 -10.65 0.54 -19.68
C GLY A 276 -10.12 0.85 -18.28
N LEU A 277 -9.15 0.09 -17.76
CA LEU A 277 -8.53 0.35 -16.46
C LEU A 277 -7.93 1.76 -16.38
N THR A 278 -7.34 2.26 -17.46
CA THR A 278 -6.73 3.59 -17.54
C THR A 278 -7.76 4.74 -17.47
N GLU A 279 -9.03 4.46 -17.70
CA GLU A 279 -10.13 5.42 -17.60
C GLU A 279 -10.67 5.55 -16.15
N LEU A 280 -10.34 4.61 -15.29
CA LEU A 280 -10.73 4.60 -13.88
C LEU A 280 -9.86 5.57 -13.08
N ASN A 281 -10.35 6.78 -12.83
CA ASN A 281 -9.62 7.80 -12.07
C ASN A 281 -10.42 8.26 -10.84
N PRO A 282 -9.86 8.19 -9.63
CA PRO A 282 -8.52 7.67 -9.30
C PRO A 282 -8.48 6.14 -9.29
N ILE A 283 -7.37 5.57 -9.77
CA ILE A 283 -7.16 4.12 -9.77
C ILE A 283 -6.96 3.59 -8.33
N VAL A 284 -6.32 4.39 -7.48
CA VAL A 284 -6.18 4.18 -6.03
C VAL A 284 -6.82 5.36 -5.31
N ASN A 285 -7.56 5.13 -4.23
CA ASN A 285 -8.23 6.21 -3.50
C ASN A 285 -7.22 7.24 -2.96
N ARG A 286 -7.63 8.52 -2.96
CA ARG A 286 -6.78 9.64 -2.52
C ARG A 286 -7.02 10.06 -1.08
N THR A 287 -8.19 9.77 -0.53
CA THR A 287 -8.67 10.28 0.76
C THR A 287 -9.01 9.18 1.77
N GLY A 288 -8.89 7.91 1.36
CA GLY A 288 -9.07 6.75 2.24
C GLY A 288 -7.88 6.54 3.18
N SER A 289 -7.93 5.47 3.95
CA SER A 289 -6.77 5.05 4.75
C SER A 289 -5.63 4.54 3.83
N ASP A 290 -4.42 4.50 4.37
CA ASP A 290 -3.26 3.87 3.74
C ASP A 290 -3.55 2.41 3.36
N SER A 291 -4.12 1.66 4.29
CA SER A 291 -4.53 0.27 4.11
C SER A 291 -5.53 0.08 2.97
N SER A 292 -6.50 0.99 2.84
CA SER A 292 -7.48 0.94 1.76
C SER A 292 -6.85 1.22 0.39
N SER A 293 -5.84 2.08 0.36
CA SER A 293 -5.07 2.35 -0.87
C SER A 293 -4.20 1.16 -1.27
N LEU A 294 -3.55 0.50 -0.29
CA LEU A 294 -2.79 -0.73 -0.52
C LEU A 294 -3.69 -1.86 -1.06
N ASP A 295 -4.87 -2.04 -0.46
CA ASP A 295 -5.88 -3.01 -0.91
C ASP A 295 -6.34 -2.74 -2.35
N ASN A 296 -6.57 -1.46 -2.71
CA ASN A 296 -6.91 -1.09 -4.08
C ASN A 296 -5.79 -1.46 -5.08
N MET A 297 -4.53 -1.18 -4.75
CA MET A 297 -3.42 -1.52 -5.63
C MET A 297 -3.26 -3.03 -5.76
N LEU A 298 -3.38 -3.78 -4.66
CA LEU A 298 -3.33 -5.24 -4.67
C LEU A 298 -4.46 -5.82 -5.55
N GLU A 299 -5.68 -5.32 -5.41
CA GLU A 299 -6.83 -5.75 -6.21
C GLU A 299 -6.59 -5.53 -7.71
N ILE A 300 -6.03 -4.38 -8.10
CA ILE A 300 -5.70 -4.06 -9.48
C ILE A 300 -4.65 -5.03 -10.04
N LEU A 301 -3.57 -5.26 -9.30
CA LEU A 301 -2.47 -6.12 -9.74
C LEU A 301 -2.94 -7.58 -9.93
N VAL A 302 -3.67 -8.11 -8.95
CA VAL A 302 -4.19 -9.48 -9.00
C VAL A 302 -5.28 -9.61 -10.06
N GLY A 303 -6.21 -8.66 -10.14
CA GLY A 303 -7.24 -8.61 -11.19
C GLY A 303 -6.65 -8.55 -12.59
N GLY A 304 -5.54 -7.82 -12.76
CA GLY A 304 -4.75 -7.74 -14.00
C GLY A 304 -3.94 -9.00 -14.34
N GLY A 305 -4.09 -10.07 -13.53
CA GLY A 305 -3.46 -11.37 -13.78
C GLY A 305 -2.07 -11.55 -13.17
N MET A 306 -1.64 -10.63 -12.30
CA MET A 306 -0.39 -10.82 -11.57
C MET A 306 -0.56 -11.92 -10.51
N ASP A 307 0.47 -12.76 -10.37
CA ASP A 307 0.55 -13.72 -9.28
C ASP A 307 0.43 -13.03 -7.92
N LEU A 308 -0.40 -13.56 -7.01
CA LEU A 308 -0.68 -12.93 -5.71
C LEU A 308 0.60 -12.75 -4.89
N PHE A 309 1.49 -13.75 -4.85
CA PHE A 309 2.73 -13.65 -4.08
C PHE A 309 3.69 -12.64 -4.69
N ARG A 310 3.74 -12.55 -6.04
CA ARG A 310 4.50 -11.51 -6.73
C ARG A 310 3.96 -10.12 -6.39
N ALA A 311 2.65 -9.90 -6.45
CA ALA A 311 2.03 -8.63 -6.11
C ALA A 311 2.34 -8.22 -4.66
N LEU A 312 2.17 -9.14 -3.70
CA LEU A 312 2.47 -8.89 -2.29
C LEU A 312 3.94 -8.54 -2.05
N ARG A 313 4.87 -9.30 -2.68
CA ARG A 313 6.31 -9.10 -2.50
C ARG A 313 6.86 -7.90 -3.28
N MET A 314 6.16 -7.45 -4.30
CA MET A 314 6.47 -6.21 -5.00
C MET A 314 6.01 -4.99 -4.20
N LEU A 315 4.80 -5.04 -3.63
CA LEU A 315 4.26 -3.94 -2.82
C LEU A 315 4.96 -3.84 -1.45
N VAL A 316 5.16 -4.97 -0.78
CA VAL A 316 5.79 -5.04 0.56
C VAL A 316 6.97 -6.01 0.52
N PRO A 317 8.11 -5.61 -0.05
CA PRO A 317 9.29 -6.47 -0.14
C PRO A 317 9.98 -6.63 1.22
N PRO A 318 10.69 -7.76 1.45
CA PRO A 318 11.67 -7.86 2.54
C PRO A 318 12.88 -6.97 2.27
N ALA A 319 13.80 -6.87 3.23
CA ALA A 319 15.12 -6.34 2.96
C ALA A 319 15.87 -7.27 1.98
N TRP A 320 16.46 -6.72 0.92
CA TRP A 320 17.13 -7.51 -0.10
C TRP A 320 18.44 -6.88 -0.62
N GLN A 321 18.54 -5.55 -0.68
CA GLN A 321 19.69 -4.86 -1.28
C GLN A 321 20.99 -5.15 -0.52
N ASN A 322 20.96 -5.01 0.79
CA ASN A 322 22.14 -5.11 1.67
C ASN A 322 22.23 -6.45 2.43
N VAL A 323 21.45 -7.47 2.04
CA VAL A 323 21.50 -8.81 2.64
C VAL A 323 22.49 -9.68 1.87
N GLU A 324 23.71 -9.81 2.34
CA GLU A 324 24.80 -10.53 1.65
C GLU A 324 24.48 -12.02 1.36
N THR A 325 23.78 -12.66 2.29
CA THR A 325 23.45 -14.11 2.23
C THR A 325 22.23 -14.42 1.35
N LEU A 326 21.60 -13.41 0.73
CA LEU A 326 20.42 -13.63 -0.10
C LEU A 326 20.78 -14.38 -1.37
N ASP A 327 19.97 -15.40 -1.70
CA ASP A 327 20.05 -16.15 -2.96
C ASP A 327 20.08 -15.19 -4.17
N ALA A 328 21.00 -15.42 -5.11
CA ALA A 328 21.25 -14.51 -6.22
C ALA A 328 20.06 -14.39 -7.20
N ASP A 329 19.31 -15.46 -7.40
CA ASP A 329 18.15 -15.46 -8.30
C ASP A 329 16.94 -14.78 -7.62
N LEU A 330 16.82 -14.96 -6.30
CA LEU A 330 15.84 -14.24 -5.50
C LEU A 330 16.15 -12.72 -5.42
N ARG A 331 17.43 -12.36 -5.28
CA ARG A 331 17.87 -10.95 -5.36
C ARG A 331 17.47 -10.36 -6.72
N ALA A 332 17.71 -11.09 -7.80
CA ALA A 332 17.34 -10.65 -9.15
C ALA A 332 15.82 -10.47 -9.33
N PHE A 333 15.01 -11.33 -8.71
CA PHE A 333 13.55 -11.14 -8.66
C PHE A 333 13.17 -9.79 -8.02
N TYR A 334 13.71 -9.48 -6.84
CA TYR A 334 13.40 -8.22 -6.16
C TYR A 334 13.94 -7.01 -6.94
N GLU A 335 15.17 -7.10 -7.42
CA GLU A 335 15.78 -6.03 -8.22
C GLU A 335 14.95 -5.73 -9.47
N PHE A 336 14.56 -6.75 -10.23
CA PHE A 336 13.72 -6.59 -11.42
C PHE A 336 12.39 -5.90 -11.10
N ASN A 337 11.65 -6.40 -10.10
CA ASN A 337 10.33 -5.87 -9.76
C ASN A 337 10.40 -4.45 -9.17
N SER A 338 11.44 -4.10 -8.41
CA SER A 338 11.64 -2.76 -7.83
C SER A 338 11.88 -1.67 -8.88
N LYS A 339 12.16 -2.04 -10.14
CA LYS A 339 12.34 -1.06 -11.23
C LYS A 339 11.00 -0.57 -11.83
N HIS A 340 9.88 -1.20 -11.46
CA HIS A 340 8.55 -0.93 -12.03
C HIS A 340 7.49 -0.56 -10.99
N MET A 341 7.77 -0.78 -9.73
CA MET A 341 6.89 -0.40 -8.63
C MET A 341 7.74 -0.08 -7.40
N GLU A 342 7.52 1.06 -6.81
CA GLU A 342 8.10 1.41 -5.51
C GLU A 342 7.50 0.55 -4.40
N ALA A 343 8.26 0.35 -3.33
CA ALA A 343 7.73 -0.29 -2.14
C ALA A 343 6.68 0.60 -1.46
N TRP A 344 5.61 -0.03 -0.95
CA TRP A 344 4.66 0.57 -0.03
C TRP A 344 5.21 0.32 1.37
N ASP A 345 5.93 1.29 1.90
CA ASP A 345 6.85 1.12 3.01
C ASP A 345 6.36 1.77 4.30
N GLY A 346 6.63 1.08 5.40
CA GLY A 346 6.27 1.46 6.76
C GLY A 346 6.14 0.23 7.65
N PRO A 347 5.93 0.41 8.97
CA PRO A 347 5.66 -0.71 9.87
C PRO A 347 4.34 -1.38 9.49
N ALA A 348 4.38 -2.58 8.92
CA ALA A 348 3.20 -3.28 8.44
C ALA A 348 3.14 -4.74 8.87
N GLY A 349 2.06 -5.11 9.56
CA GLY A 349 1.61 -6.48 9.70
C GLY A 349 0.35 -6.68 8.88
N LEU A 350 0.37 -7.64 7.97
CA LEU A 350 -0.73 -7.90 7.03
C LEU A 350 -1.27 -9.31 7.23
N VAL A 351 -2.59 -9.43 7.29
CA VAL A 351 -3.32 -10.68 7.10
C VAL A 351 -4.20 -10.56 5.87
N ILE A 352 -4.15 -11.57 4.99
CA ILE A 352 -4.72 -11.49 3.65
C ILE A 352 -5.45 -12.79 3.33
N GLN A 353 -6.56 -12.69 2.59
CA GLN A 353 -7.20 -13.85 1.96
C GLN A 353 -7.77 -13.51 0.58
N ASP A 354 -7.84 -14.52 -0.27
CA ASP A 354 -8.48 -14.48 -1.59
C ASP A 354 -9.60 -15.54 -1.75
N GLY A 355 -10.02 -16.17 -0.64
CA GLY A 355 -10.96 -17.28 -0.61
C GLY A 355 -10.30 -18.66 -0.71
N ARG A 356 -9.00 -18.73 -1.04
CA ARG A 356 -8.19 -19.97 -1.07
C ARG A 356 -6.99 -19.88 -0.14
N HIS A 357 -6.25 -18.79 -0.22
CA HIS A 357 -5.03 -18.60 0.57
C HIS A 357 -5.32 -17.78 1.82
N ALA A 358 -4.86 -18.27 2.95
CA ALA A 358 -4.80 -17.53 4.21
C ALA A 358 -3.33 -17.14 4.45
N ILE A 359 -3.05 -15.84 4.48
CA ILE A 359 -1.68 -15.32 4.44
C ILE A 359 -1.45 -14.37 5.61
N CYS A 360 -0.26 -14.47 6.21
CA CYS A 360 0.25 -13.47 7.14
C CYS A 360 1.66 -13.07 6.72
N MET A 361 1.95 -11.77 6.67
CA MET A 361 3.27 -11.26 6.34
C MET A 361 3.62 -10.00 7.13
N LEU A 362 4.91 -9.77 7.33
CA LEU A 362 5.43 -8.54 7.91
C LEU A 362 6.31 -7.79 6.91
N ASP A 363 6.37 -6.47 7.11
CA ASP A 363 7.30 -5.58 6.42
C ASP A 363 8.77 -5.94 6.71
N ARG A 364 9.69 -5.33 6.00
CA ARG A 364 11.14 -5.58 6.13
C ARG A 364 11.71 -5.31 7.51
N ASN A 365 11.13 -4.38 8.27
CA ASN A 365 11.55 -4.06 9.64
C ASN A 365 10.97 -5.04 10.67
N GLY A 366 9.77 -5.56 10.41
CA GLY A 366 9.08 -6.50 11.28
C GLY A 366 8.76 -5.92 12.66
N LEU A 367 8.36 -4.65 12.71
CA LEU A 367 8.07 -3.94 13.98
C LEU A 367 6.73 -4.38 14.59
N ARG A 368 5.85 -4.96 13.79
CA ARG A 368 4.54 -5.46 14.26
C ARG A 368 4.65 -6.93 14.64
N PRO A 369 4.03 -7.36 15.75
CA PRO A 369 4.01 -8.77 16.13
C PRO A 369 3.01 -9.56 15.29
N ALA A 370 3.37 -10.80 14.96
CA ALA A 370 2.45 -11.79 14.41
C ALA A 370 2.80 -13.17 14.95
N ARG A 371 1.81 -13.84 15.52
CA ARG A 371 1.92 -15.18 16.12
C ARG A 371 1.01 -16.14 15.39
N TRP A 372 1.41 -17.41 15.31
CA TRP A 372 0.60 -18.46 14.72
C TRP A 372 0.62 -19.71 15.56
N VAL A 373 -0.49 -20.45 15.48
CA VAL A 373 -0.69 -21.76 16.12
C VAL A 373 -1.40 -22.68 15.13
N ILE A 374 -0.94 -23.93 15.03
CA ILE A 374 -1.60 -25.02 14.28
C ILE A 374 -2.07 -26.06 15.28
N THR A 375 -3.32 -26.53 15.12
CA THR A 375 -3.95 -27.52 16.00
C THR A 375 -4.12 -28.88 15.32
N LYS A 376 -4.36 -29.93 16.11
CA LYS A 376 -4.65 -31.29 15.64
C LYS A 376 -5.86 -31.39 14.71
N ASN A 377 -6.80 -30.45 14.86
CA ASN A 377 -8.05 -30.41 14.08
C ASN A 377 -7.86 -29.57 12.80
N ASP A 378 -6.65 -29.44 12.28
CA ASP A 378 -6.32 -28.71 11.05
C ASP A 378 -6.70 -27.22 11.05
N TYR A 379 -6.84 -26.58 12.22
CA TYR A 379 -6.98 -25.12 12.31
C TYR A 379 -5.62 -24.47 12.38
N ILE A 380 -5.47 -23.38 11.63
CA ILE A 380 -4.39 -22.42 11.84
C ILE A 380 -4.98 -21.09 12.28
N THR A 381 -4.33 -20.47 13.23
CA THR A 381 -4.67 -19.15 13.74
C THR A 381 -3.44 -18.26 13.69
N LEU A 382 -3.64 -17.07 13.22
CA LEU A 382 -2.62 -16.03 13.11
C LEU A 382 -3.18 -14.76 13.74
N ALA A 383 -2.43 -14.12 14.65
CA ALA A 383 -2.86 -12.87 15.24
C ALA A 383 -1.69 -11.98 15.65
N SER A 384 -1.97 -10.69 15.82
CA SER A 384 -1.03 -9.72 16.35
C SER A 384 -0.56 -10.06 17.78
N GLU A 385 -1.35 -10.83 18.51
CA GLU A 385 -1.06 -11.20 19.91
C GLU A 385 -1.49 -12.62 20.25
N ILE A 386 -0.94 -13.14 21.34
CA ILE A 386 -1.38 -14.42 21.93
C ILE A 386 -2.56 -14.19 22.88
N GLY A 387 -3.32 -15.25 23.16
CA GLY A 387 -4.46 -15.19 24.10
C GLY A 387 -5.78 -14.78 23.46
N VAL A 388 -5.82 -14.58 22.13
CA VAL A 388 -7.07 -14.36 21.38
C VAL A 388 -7.85 -15.67 21.19
N TRP A 389 -7.23 -16.81 21.44
CA TRP A 389 -7.85 -18.14 21.47
C TRP A 389 -7.46 -18.88 22.73
N GLY A 390 -8.39 -19.65 23.27
CA GLY A 390 -8.12 -20.63 24.31
C GLY A 390 -7.89 -22.01 23.70
N TYR A 391 -6.61 -22.35 23.46
CA TYR A 391 -6.22 -23.72 23.06
C TYR A 391 -5.81 -24.54 24.26
N GLU A 392 -6.28 -25.78 24.32
CA GLU A 392 -5.70 -26.75 25.25
C GLU A 392 -4.29 -27.12 24.71
N PRO A 393 -3.28 -27.16 25.60
CA PRO A 393 -1.90 -27.45 25.18
C PRO A 393 -1.73 -28.73 24.37
N GLU A 394 -2.57 -29.74 24.67
CA GLU A 394 -2.57 -31.02 24.00
C GLU A 394 -3.02 -30.94 22.53
N ASP A 395 -3.80 -29.94 22.16
CA ASP A 395 -4.31 -29.75 20.79
C ASP A 395 -3.32 -29.01 19.89
N VAL A 396 -2.31 -28.37 20.45
CA VAL A 396 -1.31 -27.63 19.71
C VAL A 396 -0.29 -28.57 19.08
N VAL A 397 -0.26 -28.62 17.74
CA VAL A 397 0.73 -29.36 16.95
C VAL A 397 2.02 -28.55 16.78
N SER A 398 1.89 -27.28 16.43
CA SER A 398 3.00 -26.37 16.29
C SER A 398 2.58 -24.93 16.48
N LYS A 399 3.55 -24.08 16.85
CA LYS A 399 3.34 -22.63 17.04
C LYS A 399 4.61 -21.87 16.74
N GLY A 400 4.47 -20.60 16.39
CA GLY A 400 5.60 -19.76 16.08
C GLY A 400 5.24 -18.28 15.90
N ARG A 401 6.17 -17.58 15.29
CA ARG A 401 6.02 -16.17 14.92
C ARG A 401 6.38 -15.95 13.46
N VAL A 402 5.79 -14.95 12.83
CA VAL A 402 6.26 -14.39 11.58
C VAL A 402 7.28 -13.30 11.91
N GLY A 403 8.46 -13.37 11.34
CA GLY A 403 9.55 -12.42 11.57
C GLY A 403 9.64 -11.33 10.51
N PRO A 404 10.63 -10.41 10.62
CA PRO A 404 10.87 -9.34 9.66
C PRO A 404 10.97 -9.86 8.22
N GLY A 405 10.20 -9.28 7.31
CA GLY A 405 10.16 -9.66 5.91
C GLY A 405 9.67 -11.09 5.63
N GLN A 406 9.17 -11.82 6.62
CA GLN A 406 8.66 -13.16 6.42
C GLN A 406 7.21 -13.17 5.94
N ILE A 407 6.83 -14.27 5.31
CA ILE A 407 5.47 -14.60 4.88
C ILE A 407 5.16 -16.05 5.26
N LEU A 408 3.96 -16.28 5.71
CA LEU A 408 3.38 -17.61 5.96
C LEU A 408 2.06 -17.69 5.20
N VAL A 409 1.89 -18.76 4.43
CA VAL A 409 0.71 -18.99 3.59
C VAL A 409 0.12 -20.36 3.92
N VAL A 410 -1.18 -20.43 4.03
CA VAL A 410 -1.92 -21.69 4.00
C VAL A 410 -2.74 -21.74 2.72
N ASP A 411 -2.47 -22.74 1.89
CA ASP A 411 -3.30 -23.07 0.73
C ASP A 411 -4.38 -24.06 1.16
N THR A 412 -5.58 -23.58 1.39
CA THR A 412 -6.70 -24.40 1.91
C THR A 412 -7.22 -25.43 0.90
N LEU A 413 -6.89 -25.29 -0.38
CA LEU A 413 -7.23 -26.27 -1.41
C LEU A 413 -6.33 -27.51 -1.31
N THR A 414 -5.06 -27.33 -0.98
CA THR A 414 -4.07 -28.42 -0.90
C THR A 414 -3.75 -28.84 0.53
N GLY A 415 -4.17 -28.07 1.52
CA GLY A 415 -3.85 -28.27 2.93
C GLY A 415 -2.39 -27.96 3.29
N LYS A 416 -1.63 -27.30 2.38
CA LYS A 416 -0.20 -27.04 2.58
C LYS A 416 0.04 -25.72 3.28
N VAL A 417 1.00 -25.74 4.18
CA VAL A 417 1.59 -24.53 4.75
C VAL A 417 2.86 -24.22 3.98
N LEU A 418 2.92 -23.04 3.36
CA LEU A 418 4.08 -22.54 2.62
C LEU A 418 4.78 -21.47 3.47
N ASP A 419 6.05 -21.69 3.73
CA ASP A 419 6.88 -20.72 4.43
C ASP A 419 7.52 -19.70 3.48
N THR A 420 8.31 -18.79 4.02
CA THR A 420 9.02 -17.77 3.24
C THR A 420 9.93 -18.38 2.17
N LYS A 421 10.53 -19.55 2.42
CA LYS A 421 11.43 -20.21 1.48
C LYS A 421 10.65 -20.81 0.30
N ASP A 422 9.48 -21.40 0.58
CA ASP A 422 8.62 -21.95 -0.45
C ASP A 422 8.11 -20.86 -1.40
N VAL A 423 7.61 -19.76 -0.84
CA VAL A 423 7.18 -18.59 -1.62
C VAL A 423 8.34 -17.99 -2.41
N SER A 424 9.52 -17.86 -1.82
CA SER A 424 10.73 -17.35 -2.49
C SER A 424 11.18 -18.25 -3.65
N ASN A 425 11.10 -19.57 -3.48
CA ASN A 425 11.41 -20.53 -4.54
C ASN A 425 10.39 -20.45 -5.69
N HIS A 426 9.11 -20.24 -5.40
CA HIS A 426 8.11 -19.99 -6.43
C HIS A 426 8.46 -18.73 -7.23
N LEU A 427 8.73 -17.61 -6.56
CA LEU A 427 8.94 -16.30 -7.17
C LEU A 427 10.21 -16.23 -8.04
N LYS A 428 11.35 -16.69 -7.52
CA LYS A 428 12.62 -16.63 -8.26
C LYS A 428 12.63 -17.48 -9.53
N ASN A 429 11.80 -18.53 -9.58
CA ASN A 429 11.69 -19.44 -10.72
C ASN A 429 10.63 -19.02 -11.75
N MET A 430 9.90 -17.92 -11.54
CA MET A 430 8.85 -17.48 -12.47
C MET A 430 9.42 -17.06 -13.83
N ARG A 431 10.56 -16.38 -13.84
CA ARG A 431 11.22 -15.85 -15.03
C ARG A 431 12.75 -15.86 -14.83
N PRO A 432 13.56 -15.79 -15.89
CA PRO A 432 15.04 -15.74 -15.79
C PRO A 432 15.53 -14.31 -15.49
N TYR A 433 15.08 -13.73 -14.37
CA TYR A 433 15.36 -12.34 -13.99
C TYR A 433 16.84 -12.00 -13.96
N ARG A 434 17.69 -12.94 -13.46
CA ARG A 434 19.13 -12.74 -13.35
C ARG A 434 19.79 -12.59 -14.74
N GLU A 435 19.37 -13.37 -15.71
CA GLU A 435 19.85 -13.27 -17.10
C GLU A 435 19.42 -11.96 -17.72
N TRP A 436 18.14 -11.58 -17.56
CA TRP A 436 17.61 -10.34 -18.08
C TRP A 436 18.35 -9.12 -17.53
N LEU A 437 18.58 -9.06 -16.20
CA LEU A 437 19.32 -7.96 -15.57
C LEU A 437 20.78 -7.92 -15.99
N ARG A 438 21.44 -9.09 -16.12
CA ARG A 438 22.83 -9.17 -16.58
C ARG A 438 22.99 -8.61 -18.00
N ASP A 439 22.04 -8.94 -18.87
CA ASP A 439 22.17 -8.68 -20.32
C ASP A 439 21.63 -7.29 -20.72
N HIS A 440 20.72 -6.72 -19.92
CA HIS A 440 20.05 -5.47 -20.29
C HIS A 440 20.27 -4.31 -19.32
N ALA A 441 20.50 -4.55 -18.02
CA ALA A 441 20.67 -3.46 -17.07
C ALA A 441 22.00 -2.73 -17.25
N ILE A 442 21.96 -1.41 -17.23
CA ILE A 442 23.13 -0.53 -17.29
C ILE A 442 23.51 -0.17 -15.84
N ARG A 443 24.79 -0.31 -15.49
CA ARG A 443 25.30 0.09 -14.19
C ARG A 443 26.43 1.08 -14.36
N LEU A 444 26.25 2.29 -13.85
CA LEU A 444 27.30 3.31 -13.87
C LEU A 444 28.46 2.88 -12.97
N LYS A 445 29.67 2.97 -13.48
CA LYS A 445 30.90 2.57 -12.78
C LYS A 445 31.71 3.81 -12.37
N ALA A 446 32.41 3.70 -11.27
CA ALA A 446 33.41 4.69 -10.93
C ALA A 446 34.56 4.66 -11.97
N ASP A 447 34.95 5.81 -12.49
CA ASP A 447 36.09 5.98 -13.38
C ASP A 447 36.98 7.09 -12.81
N PRO A 448 38.00 6.73 -12.00
CA PRO A 448 38.87 7.73 -11.36
C PRO A 448 39.68 8.57 -12.36
N GLN A 449 40.03 8.03 -13.51
CA GLN A 449 40.79 8.77 -14.52
C GLN A 449 39.91 9.82 -15.22
N LEU A 450 38.71 9.43 -15.58
CA LEU A 450 37.73 10.35 -16.14
C LEU A 450 37.30 11.40 -15.09
N GLU A 451 37.17 11.00 -13.84
CA GLU A 451 36.86 11.93 -12.74
C GLU A 451 37.93 13.00 -12.58
N GLU A 452 39.21 12.62 -12.60
CA GLU A 452 40.31 13.58 -12.53
C GLU A 452 40.34 14.54 -13.74
N GLN A 453 40.05 14.03 -14.94
CA GLN A 453 39.97 14.86 -16.16
C GLN A 453 38.81 15.85 -16.15
N LEU A 454 37.69 15.47 -15.56
CA LEU A 454 36.48 16.28 -15.49
C LEU A 454 36.43 17.18 -14.26
N SER A 455 37.27 16.95 -13.26
CA SER A 455 37.35 17.75 -12.06
C SER A 455 37.77 19.16 -12.39
N ASP A 456 36.93 20.12 -12.02
CA ASP A 456 37.24 21.55 -12.17
C ASP A 456 38.22 21.97 -11.09
N GLN A 457 39.08 22.97 -11.39
CA GLN A 457 40.02 23.52 -10.39
C GLN A 457 39.31 24.28 -9.24
N GLY A 458 37.99 24.34 -9.31
CA GLY A 458 37.15 25.00 -8.34
C GLY A 458 37.19 26.54 -8.47
N LEU A 459 36.19 27.16 -7.89
CA LEU A 459 36.10 28.63 -7.82
C LEU A 459 37.02 29.16 -6.71
N THR A 460 37.69 30.25 -6.93
CA THR A 460 38.58 30.90 -5.94
C THR A 460 38.33 32.41 -5.82
N GLY A 461 38.84 33.00 -4.74
CA GLY A 461 38.81 34.44 -4.55
C GLY A 461 37.40 35.03 -4.53
N ASP A 462 37.21 36.13 -5.25
CA ASP A 462 35.94 36.87 -5.27
C ASP A 462 34.86 36.18 -6.08
N VAL A 463 35.23 35.34 -7.07
CA VAL A 463 34.28 34.52 -7.83
C VAL A 463 33.64 33.47 -6.92
N LEU A 464 34.42 32.82 -6.07
CA LEU A 464 33.89 31.86 -5.06
C LEU A 464 32.92 32.56 -4.10
N LYS A 465 33.28 33.75 -3.60
CA LYS A 465 32.42 34.53 -2.70
C LYS A 465 31.10 34.91 -3.38
N ALA A 466 31.16 35.33 -4.65
CA ALA A 466 29.97 35.66 -5.42
C ALA A 466 29.07 34.45 -5.60
N ALA A 467 29.63 33.28 -5.97
CA ALA A 467 28.90 32.04 -6.10
C ALA A 467 28.27 31.58 -4.75
N GLN A 468 29.02 31.64 -3.66
CA GLN A 468 28.50 31.34 -2.32
C GLN A 468 27.29 32.23 -1.96
N LYS A 469 27.34 33.51 -2.25
CA LYS A 469 26.22 34.42 -2.03
C LYS A 469 25.03 34.09 -2.93
N MET A 470 25.28 33.83 -4.21
CA MET A 470 24.22 33.50 -5.18
C MET A 470 23.47 32.24 -4.81
N PHE A 471 24.18 31.19 -4.41
CA PHE A 471 23.60 29.93 -3.98
C PHE A 471 23.29 29.88 -2.48
N MET A 472 23.40 30.99 -1.77
CA MET A 472 23.09 31.15 -0.34
C MET A 472 23.84 30.16 0.56
N VAL A 473 25.07 29.78 0.21
CA VAL A 473 25.94 28.95 1.03
C VAL A 473 26.40 29.74 2.26
N THR A 474 25.79 29.48 3.40
CA THR A 474 26.09 30.15 4.66
C THR A 474 27.36 29.60 5.32
N PHE A 475 27.89 30.32 6.33
CA PHE A 475 28.98 29.79 7.16
C PHE A 475 28.57 28.49 7.88
N GLU A 476 27.35 28.42 8.39
CA GLU A 476 26.81 27.25 9.09
C GLU A 476 26.73 26.04 8.16
N GLU A 477 26.19 26.22 6.96
CA GLU A 477 26.14 25.14 5.96
C GLU A 477 27.54 24.62 5.60
N ARG A 478 28.49 25.55 5.39
CA ARG A 478 29.86 25.17 5.08
C ARG A 478 30.54 24.43 6.22
N ASP A 479 30.36 24.87 7.47
CA ASP A 479 31.07 24.34 8.64
C ASP A 479 30.38 23.09 9.23
N GLN A 480 29.07 23.07 9.25
CA GLN A 480 28.30 22.01 9.92
C GLN A 480 27.83 20.91 8.98
N ILE A 481 27.75 21.17 7.67
CA ILE A 481 27.24 20.22 6.68
C ILE A 481 28.37 19.81 5.73
N LEU A 482 28.92 20.76 4.96
CA LEU A 482 29.91 20.43 3.93
C LEU A 482 31.23 19.93 4.49
N ARG A 483 31.71 20.50 5.60
CA ARG A 483 32.96 20.07 6.23
C ARG A 483 32.91 18.63 6.75
N PRO A 484 31.88 18.20 7.53
CA PRO A 484 31.79 16.80 7.96
C PRO A 484 31.77 15.82 6.78
N ILE A 485 31.03 16.14 5.71
CA ILE A 485 31.00 15.31 4.50
C ILE A 485 32.40 15.22 3.86
N ALA A 486 33.09 16.35 3.74
CA ALA A 486 34.41 16.40 3.12
C ALA A 486 35.49 15.71 3.95
N GLU A 487 35.48 15.85 5.27
CA GLU A 487 36.51 15.32 6.18
C GLU A 487 36.32 13.83 6.52
N SER A 488 35.07 13.40 6.69
CA SER A 488 34.76 12.03 7.19
C SER A 488 34.10 11.14 6.14
N GLY A 489 33.62 11.67 5.03
CA GLY A 489 32.82 10.94 4.05
C GLY A 489 31.45 10.50 4.58
N GLN A 490 31.02 11.07 5.70
CA GLN A 490 29.74 10.77 6.33
C GLN A 490 28.80 11.95 6.20
N GLU A 491 27.53 11.67 6.09
CA GLU A 491 26.50 12.69 6.08
C GLU A 491 26.45 13.44 7.40
N ALA A 492 26.25 14.76 7.32
CA ALA A 492 26.09 15.59 8.50
C ALA A 492 24.83 15.18 9.28
N VAL A 493 24.93 15.16 10.60
CA VAL A 493 23.78 14.90 11.46
C VAL A 493 22.79 16.07 11.36
N GLY A 494 21.60 15.79 10.86
CA GLY A 494 20.54 16.78 10.71
C GLY A 494 19.21 16.13 10.41
N SER A 495 18.15 16.93 10.50
CA SER A 495 16.79 16.52 10.13
C SER A 495 16.32 17.38 8.96
N MET A 496 15.90 16.74 7.88
CA MET A 496 15.24 17.45 6.79
C MET A 496 13.77 17.63 7.14
N GLY A 497 13.25 18.85 6.96
CA GLY A 497 11.85 19.15 7.22
C GLY A 497 11.48 19.18 8.69
N ASP A 498 12.29 19.82 9.52
CA ASP A 498 11.92 20.11 10.89
C ASP A 498 10.62 20.95 10.96
N ASP A 499 9.88 20.82 12.06
CA ASP A 499 8.63 21.54 12.28
C ASP A 499 8.83 22.94 12.87
N THR A 500 10.06 23.46 12.84
CA THR A 500 10.34 24.82 13.33
C THR A 500 9.53 25.85 12.54
N PRO A 501 8.71 26.67 13.20
CA PRO A 501 7.90 27.68 12.52
C PRO A 501 8.78 28.68 11.75
N MET A 502 8.33 29.06 10.57
CA MET A 502 9.00 30.12 9.80
C MET A 502 8.90 31.45 10.54
N ALA A 503 10.01 32.19 10.57
CA ALA A 503 10.09 33.52 11.19
C ALA A 503 9.43 34.56 10.25
N VAL A 504 8.10 34.60 10.21
CA VAL A 504 7.30 35.39 9.25
C VAL A 504 7.55 36.89 9.27
N LEU A 505 8.06 37.42 10.38
CA LEU A 505 8.42 38.84 10.53
C LEU A 505 9.91 39.13 10.21
N SER A 506 10.70 38.10 9.92
CA SER A 506 12.11 38.26 9.55
C SER A 506 12.23 38.84 8.15
N ARG A 507 13.23 39.71 7.96
CA ARG A 507 13.65 40.20 6.64
C ARG A 507 14.81 39.36 6.06
N GLN A 508 15.25 38.35 6.78
CA GLN A 508 16.29 37.42 6.31
C GLN A 508 15.74 36.51 5.23
N VAL A 509 16.45 36.42 4.12
CA VAL A 509 16.13 35.46 3.06
C VAL A 509 16.49 34.07 3.56
N ARG A 510 15.62 33.12 3.33
CA ARG A 510 15.81 31.69 3.67
C ARG A 510 16.12 30.92 2.40
N HIS A 511 16.87 29.81 2.55
CA HIS A 511 17.11 28.90 1.45
C HIS A 511 15.80 28.27 1.00
N VAL A 512 15.61 28.04 -0.30
CA VAL A 512 14.36 27.50 -0.83
C VAL A 512 14.03 26.14 -0.22
N THR A 513 15.03 25.33 0.14
CA THR A 513 14.86 24.03 0.79
C THR A 513 14.20 24.12 2.17
N ASP A 514 14.30 25.26 2.86
CA ASP A 514 13.66 25.48 4.17
C ASP A 514 12.12 25.53 4.09
N TYR A 515 11.58 25.70 2.88
CA TYR A 515 10.14 25.71 2.63
C TYR A 515 9.57 24.32 2.30
N PHE A 516 10.41 23.31 2.11
CA PHE A 516 9.97 21.94 1.85
C PHE A 516 9.77 21.19 3.17
N ARG A 517 8.79 20.31 3.19
CA ARG A 517 8.45 19.48 4.35
C ARG A 517 8.31 18.03 3.91
N GLN A 518 8.61 17.12 4.83
CA GLN A 518 8.35 15.70 4.63
C GLN A 518 6.84 15.45 4.47
N GLN A 519 6.47 14.58 3.55
CA GLN A 519 5.09 14.22 3.24
C GLN A 519 4.74 12.78 3.59
N PHE A 520 5.67 11.97 4.09
CA PHE A 520 5.34 10.63 4.52
C PHE A 520 4.82 10.65 5.97
N ALA A 521 3.85 9.77 6.25
CA ALA A 521 3.37 9.53 7.60
C ALA A 521 4.49 8.87 8.42
N GLN A 522 4.67 9.30 9.66
CA GLN A 522 5.77 8.87 10.50
C GLN A 522 5.27 8.52 11.89
N VAL A 523 5.62 7.31 12.36
CA VAL A 523 5.37 6.92 13.76
C VAL A 523 6.32 7.67 14.68
N THR A 524 5.83 8.04 15.86
CA THR A 524 6.67 8.60 16.92
C THR A 524 7.66 7.53 17.40
N ASN A 525 8.94 7.90 17.52
CA ASN A 525 10.02 7.02 17.97
C ASN A 525 10.11 5.70 17.18
N PRO A 526 10.38 5.72 15.87
CA PRO A 526 10.60 4.50 15.11
C PRO A 526 11.80 3.74 15.69
N PRO A 527 11.65 2.46 16.04
CA PRO A 527 12.70 1.67 16.68
C PRO A 527 13.70 1.11 15.66
N ILE A 528 14.28 1.99 14.82
CA ILE A 528 15.29 1.62 13.82
C ILE A 528 16.60 2.24 14.27
N ASP A 529 17.52 1.37 14.66
CA ASP A 529 18.90 1.74 14.97
C ASP A 529 19.79 1.73 13.70
N PRO A 530 20.98 2.33 13.73
CA PRO A 530 21.86 2.38 12.56
C PRO A 530 22.28 1.01 12.01
N LEU A 531 22.36 -0.03 12.84
CA LEU A 531 22.71 -1.38 12.39
C LEU A 531 21.56 -2.01 11.60
N ARG A 532 20.35 -1.84 12.07
CA ARG A 532 19.16 -2.27 11.34
C ARG A 532 18.95 -1.45 10.07
N GLU A 533 19.13 -0.14 10.15
CA GLU A 533 19.00 0.76 9.01
C GLU A 533 19.93 0.35 7.86
N SER A 534 21.20 0.00 8.16
CA SER A 534 22.17 -0.43 7.15
C SER A 534 21.73 -1.68 6.37
N ILE A 535 20.87 -2.51 6.95
CA ILE A 535 20.34 -3.74 6.31
C ILE A 535 19.07 -3.44 5.52
N VAL A 536 18.14 -2.67 6.12
CA VAL A 536 16.78 -2.52 5.58
C VAL A 536 16.63 -1.34 4.62
N MET A 537 17.54 -0.36 4.65
CA MET A 537 17.50 0.85 3.82
C MET A 537 18.51 0.77 2.68
N SER A 538 18.19 1.39 1.55
CA SER A 538 19.09 1.51 0.40
C SER A 538 18.80 2.80 -0.35
N LEU A 539 19.84 3.42 -0.88
CA LEU A 539 19.77 4.59 -1.77
C LEU A 539 19.78 4.19 -3.26
N GLU A 540 19.85 2.88 -3.55
CA GLU A 540 19.82 2.41 -4.93
C GLU A 540 18.50 2.80 -5.61
N THR A 541 18.62 3.40 -6.78
CA THR A 541 17.47 3.76 -7.61
C THR A 541 17.75 3.46 -9.09
N CYS A 542 16.79 3.72 -9.97
CA CYS A 542 16.97 3.52 -11.39
C CYS A 542 16.42 4.69 -12.22
N LEU A 543 16.98 4.87 -13.40
CA LEU A 543 16.56 5.84 -14.41
C LEU A 543 16.17 5.12 -15.70
N GLY A 544 15.49 5.81 -16.58
CA GLY A 544 15.08 5.30 -17.89
C GLY A 544 13.59 4.98 -17.99
N ARG A 545 13.17 4.38 -19.07
CA ARG A 545 11.76 4.10 -19.35
C ARG A 545 11.21 3.03 -18.42
N GLU A 546 10.13 3.36 -17.74
CA GLU A 546 9.34 2.42 -16.99
C GLU A 546 8.34 1.71 -17.91
N GLN A 547 8.35 0.39 -17.89
CA GLN A 547 7.45 -0.45 -18.68
C GLN A 547 6.17 -0.76 -17.92
N ASN A 548 5.21 -1.40 -18.60
CA ASN A 548 3.95 -1.82 -17.99
C ASN A 548 4.18 -2.92 -16.93
N VAL A 549 3.76 -2.68 -15.69
CA VAL A 549 3.98 -3.57 -14.54
C VAL A 549 3.32 -4.94 -14.68
N PHE A 550 2.28 -5.05 -15.49
CA PHE A 550 1.58 -6.33 -15.74
C PHE A 550 2.37 -7.28 -16.61
N GLU A 551 3.29 -6.76 -17.40
CA GLU A 551 4.13 -7.56 -18.31
C GLU A 551 5.46 -7.91 -17.66
N GLN A 552 6.09 -8.96 -18.15
CA GLN A 552 7.42 -9.39 -17.72
C GLN A 552 8.20 -9.86 -18.95
N SER A 553 9.17 -9.06 -19.37
CA SER A 553 10.07 -9.39 -20.47
C SER A 553 11.49 -8.91 -20.17
N SER A 554 12.46 -9.29 -20.99
CA SER A 554 13.83 -8.80 -20.88
C SER A 554 13.94 -7.28 -21.04
N GLU A 555 13.04 -6.66 -21.80
CA GLU A 555 13.00 -5.20 -21.99
C GLU A 555 12.72 -4.44 -20.69
N HIS A 556 12.00 -5.05 -19.74
CA HIS A 556 11.76 -4.48 -18.41
C HIS A 556 13.04 -4.35 -17.58
N ALA A 557 14.10 -5.11 -17.91
CA ALA A 557 15.39 -5.00 -17.27
C ALA A 557 16.28 -3.87 -17.84
N ASP A 558 15.88 -3.26 -18.98
CA ASP A 558 16.64 -2.17 -19.59
C ASP A 558 16.44 -0.85 -18.82
N ARG A 559 17.16 -0.73 -17.72
CA ARG A 559 17.17 0.43 -16.81
C ARG A 559 18.60 0.77 -16.43
N ILE A 560 18.85 2.06 -16.16
CA ILE A 560 20.13 2.52 -15.60
C ILE A 560 20.02 2.45 -14.09
N ILE A 561 20.85 1.60 -13.47
CA ILE A 561 20.88 1.40 -12.03
C ILE A 561 21.99 2.26 -11.42
N ILE A 562 21.64 3.08 -10.47
CA ILE A 562 22.56 3.93 -9.72
C ILE A 562 22.54 3.55 -8.24
N SER A 563 23.70 3.31 -7.67
CA SER A 563 23.87 2.88 -6.27
C SER A 563 23.64 4.00 -5.26
N SER A 564 23.74 5.23 -5.71
CA SER A 564 23.51 6.45 -4.91
C SER A 564 22.88 7.54 -5.79
N PRO A 565 21.95 8.35 -5.26
CA PRO A 565 21.41 9.50 -5.99
C PRO A 565 22.44 10.61 -6.24
N VAL A 566 23.55 10.57 -5.52
CA VAL A 566 24.68 11.50 -5.72
C VAL A 566 25.61 10.93 -6.79
N LEU A 567 25.75 11.64 -7.88
CA LEU A 567 26.59 11.24 -9.01
C LEU A 567 27.87 12.07 -9.05
N SER A 568 29.00 11.39 -9.25
CA SER A 568 30.26 12.05 -9.56
C SER A 568 30.27 12.61 -11.00
N HIS A 569 31.26 13.42 -11.35
CA HIS A 569 31.40 13.95 -12.71
C HIS A 569 31.51 12.83 -13.75
N SER A 570 32.29 11.80 -13.46
CA SER A 570 32.46 10.66 -14.37
C SER A 570 31.15 9.87 -14.58
N LYS A 571 30.38 9.64 -13.51
CA LYS A 571 29.06 8.98 -13.62
C LYS A 571 28.05 9.85 -14.36
N MET A 572 28.08 11.17 -14.14
CA MET A 572 27.22 12.10 -14.85
C MET A 572 27.57 12.15 -16.34
N GLN A 573 28.86 12.07 -16.70
CA GLN A 573 29.29 11.98 -18.08
C GLN A 573 28.85 10.66 -18.73
N GLN A 574 29.00 9.53 -18.04
CA GLN A 574 28.49 8.23 -18.52
C GLN A 574 26.97 8.28 -18.75
N LEU A 575 26.23 8.95 -17.86
CA LEU A 575 24.78 9.13 -18.03
C LEU A 575 24.46 9.94 -19.31
N ARG A 576 25.22 10.99 -19.60
CA ARG A 576 25.08 11.78 -20.83
C ARG A 576 25.45 10.99 -22.08
N ASP A 577 26.39 10.09 -21.96
CA ASP A 577 26.91 9.29 -23.07
C ASP A 577 26.08 8.01 -23.35
N VAL A 578 25.11 7.69 -22.47
CA VAL A 578 24.30 6.46 -22.61
C VAL A 578 23.54 6.41 -23.94
N GLU A 579 23.17 7.56 -24.49
CA GLU A 579 22.52 7.69 -25.80
C GLU A 579 23.38 7.11 -26.93
N LYS A 580 24.70 7.19 -26.80
CA LYS A 580 25.66 6.67 -27.80
C LYS A 580 25.75 5.15 -27.81
N GLU A 581 25.46 4.53 -26.67
CA GLU A 581 25.61 3.09 -26.44
C GLU A 581 24.29 2.33 -26.54
N ARG A 582 23.16 2.98 -26.23
CA ARG A 582 21.84 2.37 -26.13
C ARG A 582 20.77 3.17 -26.86
N ALA A 583 20.21 2.57 -27.89
CA ALA A 583 19.04 3.10 -28.56
C ALA A 583 17.85 3.21 -27.58
N GLY A 584 17.15 4.34 -27.61
CA GLY A 584 15.99 4.58 -26.75
C GLY A 584 16.30 5.43 -25.52
N TYR A 585 17.59 5.72 -25.22
CA TYR A 585 18.00 6.73 -24.26
C TYR A 585 18.41 8.01 -24.98
N ALA A 586 17.61 9.02 -24.89
CA ALA A 586 17.93 10.35 -25.43
C ALA A 586 18.00 11.35 -24.29
N VAL A 587 19.16 12.00 -24.16
CA VAL A 587 19.46 12.93 -23.08
C VAL A 587 19.31 14.37 -23.58
N VAL A 588 18.82 15.27 -22.72
CA VAL A 588 18.76 16.70 -23.00
C VAL A 588 19.07 17.51 -21.76
N ASP A 589 19.85 18.57 -21.93
CA ASP A 589 20.09 19.58 -20.90
C ASP A 589 19.00 20.65 -20.96
N ILE A 590 18.36 20.88 -19.81
CA ILE A 590 17.40 21.97 -19.59
C ILE A 590 18.11 23.07 -18.79
N ASN A 591 18.27 24.24 -19.41
CA ASN A 591 18.96 25.36 -18.78
C ASN A 591 18.09 26.06 -17.74
N LEU A 592 18.56 26.07 -16.50
CA LEU A 592 17.88 26.74 -15.38
C LEU A 592 18.16 28.25 -15.30
N ASN A 593 19.16 28.76 -16.03
CA ASN A 593 19.49 30.16 -16.00
C ASN A 593 18.47 30.99 -16.79
N TYR A 594 18.03 32.08 -16.20
CA TYR A 594 17.06 33.00 -16.81
C TYR A 594 17.50 34.46 -16.67
N PRO A 595 17.18 35.34 -17.63
CA PRO A 595 17.44 36.77 -17.50
C PRO A 595 16.68 37.34 -16.29
N GLU A 596 17.31 38.21 -15.50
CA GLU A 596 16.68 38.85 -14.35
C GLU A 596 15.33 39.51 -14.72
N ALA A 597 15.26 40.13 -15.91
CA ALA A 597 14.05 40.79 -16.42
C ALA A 597 12.88 39.81 -16.70
N GLU A 598 13.11 38.51 -16.91
CA GLU A 598 12.07 37.51 -17.12
C GLU A 598 11.29 37.24 -15.84
N GLY A 599 11.96 37.22 -14.69
CA GLY A 599 11.41 36.87 -13.40
C GLY A 599 11.25 35.36 -13.19
N LEU A 600 11.35 34.94 -11.94
CA LEU A 600 11.38 33.50 -11.57
C LEU A 600 10.12 32.76 -12.01
N GLN A 601 8.93 33.33 -11.85
CA GLN A 601 7.66 32.66 -12.17
C GLN A 601 7.56 32.34 -13.67
N ALA A 602 7.90 33.30 -14.54
CA ALA A 602 7.88 33.10 -15.98
C ALA A 602 8.95 32.09 -16.42
N ALA A 603 10.15 32.17 -15.82
CA ALA A 603 11.23 31.24 -16.07
C ALA A 603 10.86 29.81 -15.73
N VAL A 604 10.24 29.56 -14.56
CA VAL A 604 9.77 28.22 -14.16
C VAL A 604 8.73 27.72 -15.16
N ALA A 605 7.75 28.52 -15.55
CA ALA A 605 6.73 28.13 -16.52
C ALA A 605 7.35 27.73 -17.88
N ARG A 606 8.33 28.52 -18.38
CA ARG A 606 9.07 28.22 -19.60
C ARG A 606 9.85 26.90 -19.50
N ILE A 607 10.56 26.70 -18.39
CA ILE A 607 11.36 25.48 -18.16
C ILE A 607 10.46 24.25 -18.10
N CYS A 608 9.29 24.34 -17.47
CA CYS A 608 8.31 23.24 -17.44
C CYS A 608 7.81 22.90 -18.86
N GLU A 609 7.53 23.90 -19.71
CA GLU A 609 7.12 23.65 -21.10
C GLU A 609 8.26 23.07 -21.95
N GLU A 610 9.51 23.55 -21.78
CA GLU A 610 10.69 22.97 -22.42
C GLU A 610 10.85 21.48 -22.03
N ALA A 611 10.70 21.15 -20.75
CA ALA A 611 10.76 19.79 -20.26
C ALA A 611 9.64 18.91 -20.86
N ALA A 612 8.41 19.41 -20.87
CA ALA A 612 7.27 18.71 -21.47
C ALA A 612 7.46 18.47 -22.96
N GLN A 613 7.98 19.48 -23.68
CA GLN A 613 8.27 19.35 -25.11
C GLN A 613 9.39 18.34 -25.36
N ALA A 614 10.44 18.33 -24.55
CA ALA A 614 11.52 17.36 -24.65
C ALA A 614 11.01 15.91 -24.53
N ILE A 615 10.05 15.65 -23.61
CA ILE A 615 9.42 14.33 -23.49
C ILE A 615 8.58 13.99 -24.74
N ARG A 616 7.82 14.95 -25.27
CA ARG A 616 7.06 14.75 -26.53
C ARG A 616 7.98 14.43 -27.70
N ASP A 617 9.18 15.02 -27.71
CA ASP A 617 10.22 14.76 -28.71
C ASP A 617 10.99 13.44 -28.47
N GLY A 618 10.57 12.64 -27.50
CA GLY A 618 11.13 11.32 -27.21
C GLY A 618 12.38 11.32 -26.34
N LYS A 619 12.71 12.44 -25.67
CA LYS A 619 13.80 12.47 -24.69
C LYS A 619 13.43 11.64 -23.45
N THR A 620 14.39 10.84 -22.99
CA THR A 620 14.18 9.92 -21.87
C THR A 620 14.78 10.44 -20.57
N LEU A 621 15.87 11.20 -20.65
CA LEU A 621 16.59 11.75 -19.53
C LEU A 621 16.68 13.26 -19.65
N LEU A 622 16.19 13.99 -18.66
CA LEU A 622 16.28 15.44 -18.56
C LEU A 622 17.32 15.79 -17.51
N VAL A 623 18.31 16.59 -17.88
CA VAL A 623 19.34 17.09 -16.99
C VAL A 623 19.09 18.57 -16.73
N LEU A 624 18.63 18.92 -15.52
CA LEU A 624 18.47 20.30 -15.10
C LEU A 624 19.85 20.86 -14.75
N THR A 625 20.27 21.95 -15.41
CA THR A 625 21.62 22.49 -15.25
C THR A 625 21.63 24.02 -15.13
N ASP A 626 22.37 24.51 -14.16
CA ASP A 626 22.68 25.93 -13.97
C ASP A 626 24.08 26.29 -14.45
N LYS A 627 24.79 25.39 -15.14
CA LYS A 627 26.09 25.65 -15.72
C LYS A 627 26.07 26.87 -16.63
N ASN A 628 27.21 27.54 -16.76
CA ASN A 628 27.41 28.69 -17.62
C ASN A 628 26.55 29.91 -17.22
N ILE A 629 26.32 30.09 -15.92
CA ILE A 629 25.72 31.33 -15.43
C ILE A 629 26.58 32.53 -15.84
N ARG A 630 25.93 33.61 -16.22
CA ARG A 630 26.60 34.85 -16.68
C ARG A 630 25.92 36.08 -16.07
N GLU A 631 26.59 37.22 -16.18
CA GLU A 631 26.05 38.51 -15.71
C GLU A 631 24.69 38.79 -16.34
N GLY A 632 23.75 39.29 -15.53
CA GLY A 632 22.35 39.53 -15.91
C GLY A 632 21.44 38.30 -15.89
N PHE A 633 21.96 37.13 -15.47
CA PHE A 633 21.19 35.92 -15.34
C PHE A 633 21.16 35.38 -13.89
N LEU A 634 20.06 34.77 -13.52
CA LEU A 634 19.84 34.12 -12.22
C LEU A 634 19.54 32.63 -12.44
N PRO A 635 20.03 31.74 -11.56
CA PRO A 635 19.67 30.32 -11.62
C PRO A 635 18.33 30.07 -10.92
N ALA A 636 17.39 29.42 -11.61
CA ALA A 636 16.24 28.84 -10.93
C ALA A 636 16.70 27.62 -10.10
N ASN A 637 16.22 27.54 -8.85
CA ASN A 637 16.60 26.41 -8.00
C ASN A 637 16.04 25.09 -8.57
N SER A 638 16.91 24.09 -8.73
CA SER A 638 16.56 22.81 -9.34
C SER A 638 15.47 22.04 -8.57
N ALA A 639 15.45 22.13 -7.24
CA ALA A 639 14.41 21.49 -6.42
C ALA A 639 13.03 22.13 -6.67
N LEU A 640 12.98 23.47 -6.77
CA LEU A 640 11.74 24.20 -7.09
C LEU A 640 11.22 23.82 -8.49
N VAL A 641 12.10 23.81 -9.48
CA VAL A 641 11.75 23.44 -10.86
C VAL A 641 11.32 21.98 -10.98
N THR A 642 11.97 21.08 -10.25
CA THR A 642 11.58 19.66 -10.24
C THR A 642 10.19 19.45 -9.63
N GLY A 643 9.82 20.27 -8.65
CA GLY A 643 8.51 20.22 -8.03
C GLY A 643 7.37 20.83 -8.87
N ALA A 644 7.70 21.76 -9.78
CA ALA A 644 6.75 22.44 -10.65
C ALA A 644 6.37 21.60 -11.89
#